data_ce96bbe9526f06a0485422aa152bd302
#
_entry.id   ce96bbe9526f06a0485422aa152bd302
#
_cell.length_a   1.000
_cell.length_b   1.000
_cell.length_c   1.000
_cell.angle_alpha   90.00
_cell.angle_beta   90.00
_cell.angle_gamma   90.00
#
_symmetry.space_group_name_H-M   'P 1'
#
loop_
_entity.id
_entity.type
_entity.pdbx_description
1 polymer ?
#
loop_
_entity_poly.entity_id
_entity_poly.type
_entity_poly.pdbx_seq_one_letter_code
_entity_poly.pdbx_strand_id
1 'polypeptide(L)'
;MKSILTRVAIVVLALAGIYAGYLVYDSFRVRSTPEKLAAIIHDEDLRTLTPRLKDYLKDDTIRVRSRAALAIGRIGDKDGAENLFEALNDPSIDVASSAAFGLGLMGAKEYAIKLIEVSENLPGAVAAQAVLAAGRLCDSSQTETLDEITSYLDDASPEVREAACYALYFGGGKEQASALTTLMMLEQDTLVQRAALFALARLAIADALQIYSQFLADADPGVRSMAVRGMGAVKTPEAVQYLAMSLNDVDQGVEAEAINALAKHGSVEAGNYLWRKLPQMNGDKLTVEMINGLRTLKAPQAIEAVNNLATGQPSDNVLAAGLKYLAAVQSDRAVNLIDSVRTTKPSPYVRAACVEAYGLMDKQAVLPRVAQMFADEDPIVRASAFDVLVRMDSSNLDYYIGQALNDQDMVMIVQGIDAISGFKLLKFVPSLAEIMARGTEVSIDIRRSIVEALPPLFDEFGQDSALVRLLIDGILDKEYIVRRSAAQVYEKKMTEDRWAQVPPAVTRITEKQIRNAIERYTTNPIAHVFTDKGEITFELLFDIAPLTVINFVELAKSGFYDGLLFHRVVPNFVAQGGDPRGDGWGGPEYFIRCEYSRVPYSRGTVGIATSGKDTGGSQFFITLSPQPHLNGRYTVFGQVTSGMEFADEITRGDVIQRITITEGPEPK
;
A
#
# COMPACT_ATOMS: atom_id res chain seq x y z
N MET A 1 -27.74 4.32 55.68
CA MET A 1 -27.89 4.39 54.24
C MET A 1 -28.11 5.81 53.69
N LYS A 2 -29.12 6.59 54.16
CA LYS A 2 -29.33 7.98 53.67
C LYS A 2 -28.10 8.91 53.85
N SER A 3 -27.40 8.88 54.96
CA SER A 3 -26.19 9.70 55.20
C SER A 3 -25.00 9.37 54.29
N ILE A 4 -24.84 8.11 53.90
CA ILE A 4 -23.76 7.70 52.96
C ILE A 4 -24.08 8.17 51.53
N LEU A 5 -25.32 8.01 51.10
CA LEU A 5 -25.79 8.48 49.80
C LEU A 5 -25.64 10.00 49.64
N THR A 6 -25.97 10.76 50.72
CA THR A 6 -25.79 12.23 50.71
C THR A 6 -24.31 12.61 50.59
N ARG A 7 -23.40 11.92 51.29
CA ARG A 7 -21.96 12.18 51.19
C ARG A 7 -21.39 11.83 49.82
N VAL A 8 -21.82 10.71 49.22
CA VAL A 8 -21.43 10.33 47.85
C VAL A 8 -21.93 11.36 46.85
N ALA A 9 -23.17 11.81 46.95
CA ALA A 9 -23.72 12.84 46.08
C ALA A 9 -22.95 14.18 46.16
N ILE A 10 -22.55 14.60 47.37
CA ILE A 10 -21.75 15.82 47.57
C ILE A 10 -20.36 15.67 46.93
N VAL A 11 -19.71 14.51 47.09
CA VAL A 11 -18.41 14.25 46.47
C VAL A 11 -18.52 14.25 44.93
N VAL A 12 -19.54 13.62 44.35
CA VAL A 12 -19.78 13.60 42.92
C VAL A 12 -20.03 15.02 42.36
N LEU A 13 -20.84 15.83 43.07
CA LEU A 13 -21.10 17.22 42.71
C LEU A 13 -19.84 18.09 42.82
N ALA A 14 -19.01 17.88 43.84
CA ALA A 14 -17.75 18.59 44.00
C ALA A 14 -16.76 18.21 42.87
N LEU A 15 -16.66 16.92 42.53
CA LEU A 15 -15.83 16.46 41.42
C LEU A 15 -16.34 17.00 40.07
N ALA A 16 -17.65 17.00 39.83
CA ALA A 16 -18.25 17.60 38.66
C ALA A 16 -18.00 19.12 38.58
N GLY A 17 -18.06 19.83 39.70
CA GLY A 17 -17.73 21.26 39.79
C GLY A 17 -16.24 21.53 39.49
N ILE A 18 -15.35 20.72 40.05
CA ILE A 18 -13.91 20.79 39.77
C ILE A 18 -13.63 20.51 38.27
N TYR A 19 -14.28 19.49 37.72
CA TYR A 19 -14.16 19.13 36.30
C TYR A 19 -14.72 20.23 35.40
N ALA A 20 -15.85 20.82 35.71
CA ALA A 20 -16.40 21.96 34.99
C ALA A 20 -15.49 23.20 35.08
N GLY A 21 -14.93 23.49 36.26
CA GLY A 21 -13.94 24.54 36.48
C GLY A 21 -12.65 24.28 35.69
N TYR A 22 -12.20 23.05 35.61
CA TYR A 22 -11.07 22.63 34.79
C TYR A 22 -11.36 22.82 33.27
N LEU A 23 -12.53 22.44 32.79
CA LEU A 23 -12.93 22.63 31.38
C LEU A 23 -12.98 24.12 31.03
N VAL A 24 -13.50 24.97 31.92
CA VAL A 24 -13.50 26.44 31.74
C VAL A 24 -12.08 26.99 31.74
N TYR A 25 -11.24 26.57 32.67
CA TYR A 25 -9.83 26.98 32.73
C TYR A 25 -9.08 26.54 31.47
N ASP A 26 -9.25 25.30 31.03
CA ASP A 26 -8.59 24.75 29.85
C ASP A 26 -9.06 25.46 28.54
N SER A 27 -10.32 25.92 28.48
CA SER A 27 -10.88 26.66 27.36
C SER A 27 -10.30 28.08 27.23
N PHE A 28 -9.85 28.69 28.34
CA PHE A 28 -9.22 30.03 28.35
C PHE A 28 -7.68 30.01 28.39
N ARG A 29 -7.09 28.82 28.55
CA ARG A 29 -5.65 28.66 28.60
C ARG A 29 -5.04 28.82 27.22
N VAL A 30 -4.06 29.72 27.08
CA VAL A 30 -3.24 29.84 25.87
C VAL A 30 -2.34 28.60 25.78
N ARG A 31 -2.62 27.71 24.83
CA ARG A 31 -1.80 26.52 24.57
C ARG A 31 -0.51 26.89 23.86
N SER A 32 0.61 26.27 24.26
CA SER A 32 1.88 26.37 23.55
C SER A 32 1.82 25.67 22.19
N THR A 33 2.74 26.00 21.27
CA THR A 33 2.81 25.36 19.94
C THR A 33 2.91 23.82 20.04
N PRO A 34 3.75 23.19 20.89
CA PRO A 34 3.76 21.75 21.06
C PRO A 34 2.42 21.17 21.53
N GLU A 35 1.70 21.86 22.44
CA GLU A 35 0.38 21.45 22.89
C GLU A 35 -0.67 21.52 21.79
N LYS A 36 -0.65 22.59 20.96
CA LYS A 36 -1.56 22.70 19.80
C LYS A 36 -1.29 21.61 18.77
N LEU A 37 -0.02 21.34 18.44
CA LEU A 37 0.37 20.29 17.52
C LEU A 37 -0.03 18.90 18.04
N ALA A 38 0.18 18.63 19.33
CA ALA A 38 -0.23 17.37 19.95
C ALA A 38 -1.75 17.17 19.88
N ALA A 39 -2.52 18.25 20.13
CA ALA A 39 -3.97 18.22 20.02
C ALA A 39 -4.45 17.92 18.58
N ILE A 40 -3.81 18.54 17.58
CA ILE A 40 -4.11 18.30 16.15
C ILE A 40 -3.82 16.85 15.78
N ILE A 41 -2.64 16.32 16.15
CA ILE A 41 -2.22 14.95 15.86
C ILE A 41 -3.15 13.94 16.55
N HIS A 42 -3.57 14.23 17.78
CA HIS A 42 -4.50 13.38 18.52
C HIS A 42 -5.90 13.34 17.86
N ASP A 43 -6.45 14.51 17.43
CA ASP A 43 -7.73 14.55 16.71
C ASP A 43 -7.64 13.83 15.35
N GLU A 44 -6.49 13.96 14.68
CA GLU A 44 -6.21 13.21 13.45
C GLU A 44 -6.22 11.69 13.71
N ASP A 45 -5.61 11.20 14.79
CA ASP A 45 -5.60 9.77 15.15
C ASP A 45 -7.00 9.27 15.51
N LEU A 46 -7.81 10.09 16.19
CA LEU A 46 -9.23 9.82 16.45
C LEU A 46 -10.10 9.81 15.18
N ARG A 47 -9.57 10.29 14.04
CA ARG A 47 -10.37 10.53 12.80
C ARG A 47 -11.60 11.39 13.05
N THR A 48 -11.47 12.41 13.90
CA THR A 48 -12.58 13.29 14.28
C THR A 48 -12.28 14.73 13.88
N LEU A 49 -13.19 15.31 13.08
CA LEU A 49 -13.15 16.73 12.73
C LEU A 49 -13.73 17.54 13.90
N THR A 50 -12.84 18.01 14.78
CA THR A 50 -13.25 18.83 15.93
C THR A 50 -13.35 20.31 15.58
N PRO A 51 -14.17 21.11 16.29
CA PRO A 51 -14.19 22.57 16.13
C PRO A 51 -12.80 23.21 16.29
N ARG A 52 -11.99 22.72 17.23
CA ARG A 52 -10.64 23.23 17.46
C ARG A 52 -9.70 23.06 16.24
N LEU A 53 -9.88 22.01 15.44
CA LEU A 53 -9.10 21.84 14.20
C LEU A 53 -9.42 22.94 13.19
N LYS A 54 -10.69 23.30 13.06
CA LYS A 54 -11.13 24.41 12.20
C LYS A 54 -10.60 25.76 12.71
N ASP A 55 -10.57 25.96 14.03
CA ASP A 55 -9.99 27.17 14.65
C ASP A 55 -8.48 27.25 14.42
N TYR A 56 -7.76 26.13 14.48
CA TYR A 56 -6.32 26.08 14.23
C TYR A 56 -5.91 26.42 12.78
N LEU A 57 -6.81 26.40 11.83
CA LEU A 57 -6.55 26.94 10.48
C LEU A 57 -6.30 28.46 10.50
N LYS A 58 -6.71 29.17 11.57
CA LYS A 58 -6.57 30.61 11.76
C LYS A 58 -5.52 30.96 12.83
N ASP A 59 -4.72 30.00 13.29
CA ASP A 59 -3.69 30.20 14.30
C ASP A 59 -2.57 31.14 13.80
N ASP A 60 -1.96 31.93 14.68
CA ASP A 60 -0.86 32.84 14.33
C ASP A 60 0.37 32.08 13.81
N THR A 61 0.58 30.83 14.27
CA THR A 61 1.74 30.01 13.92
C THR A 61 1.51 29.23 12.64
N ILE A 62 2.32 29.50 11.60
CA ILE A 62 2.24 28.80 10.28
C ILE A 62 2.26 27.27 10.46
N ARG A 63 3.15 26.72 11.28
CA ARG A 63 3.28 25.28 11.53
C ARG A 63 1.99 24.68 12.08
N VAL A 64 1.25 25.41 12.92
CA VAL A 64 -0.05 24.97 13.47
C VAL A 64 -1.10 24.99 12.36
N ARG A 65 -1.18 26.07 11.56
CA ARG A 65 -2.16 26.15 10.44
C ARG A 65 -1.91 25.06 9.39
N SER A 66 -0.66 24.88 8.97
CA SER A 66 -0.29 23.86 7.97
C SER A 66 -0.61 22.45 8.48
N ARG A 67 -0.29 22.15 9.76
CA ARG A 67 -0.61 20.84 10.36
C ARG A 67 -2.12 20.62 10.49
N ALA A 68 -2.90 21.65 10.82
CA ALA A 68 -4.36 21.57 10.90
C ALA A 68 -4.97 21.29 9.53
N ALA A 69 -4.53 22.00 8.48
CA ALA A 69 -4.97 21.74 7.11
C ALA A 69 -4.70 20.29 6.68
N LEU A 70 -3.49 19.79 6.95
CA LEU A 70 -3.12 18.41 6.65
C LEU A 70 -3.95 17.39 7.43
N ALA A 71 -4.21 17.64 8.72
CA ALA A 71 -5.01 16.76 9.59
C ALA A 71 -6.47 16.68 9.09
N ILE A 72 -7.10 17.80 8.75
CA ILE A 72 -8.46 17.84 8.21
C ILE A 72 -8.55 17.00 6.92
N GLY A 73 -7.59 17.15 6.00
CA GLY A 73 -7.51 16.35 4.79
C GLY A 73 -7.34 14.84 5.05
N ARG A 74 -6.50 14.45 6.02
CA ARG A 74 -6.25 13.05 6.40
C ARG A 74 -7.44 12.40 7.10
N ILE A 75 -8.18 13.15 7.93
CA ILE A 75 -9.45 12.72 8.53
C ILE A 75 -10.42 12.38 7.41
N GLY A 76 -10.56 13.24 6.41
CA GLY A 76 -11.38 13.01 5.24
C GLY A 76 -12.89 13.23 5.47
N ASP A 77 -13.25 13.97 6.51
CA ASP A 77 -14.62 14.39 6.77
C ASP A 77 -14.97 15.56 5.84
N LYS A 78 -15.99 15.37 4.99
CA LYS A 78 -16.40 16.35 3.96
C LYS A 78 -16.82 17.70 4.52
N ASP A 79 -17.26 17.76 5.80
CA ASP A 79 -17.59 19.01 6.48
C ASP A 79 -16.37 19.93 6.70
N GLY A 80 -15.17 19.43 6.46
CA GLY A 80 -13.93 20.20 6.46
C GLY A 80 -13.52 20.77 5.10
N ALA A 81 -14.18 20.37 4.00
CA ALA A 81 -13.74 20.69 2.64
C ALA A 81 -13.76 22.20 2.36
N GLU A 82 -14.83 22.90 2.75
CA GLU A 82 -14.94 24.36 2.58
C GLU A 82 -13.84 25.10 3.35
N ASN A 83 -13.53 24.65 4.57
CA ASN A 83 -12.45 25.25 5.37
C ASN A 83 -11.08 25.09 4.71
N LEU A 84 -10.81 23.93 4.07
CA LEU A 84 -9.58 23.74 3.29
C LEU A 84 -9.58 24.57 2.01
N PHE A 85 -10.74 24.72 1.34
CA PHE A 85 -10.84 25.53 0.14
C PHE A 85 -10.59 27.02 0.44
N GLU A 86 -11.13 27.54 1.55
CA GLU A 86 -10.81 28.89 2.05
C GLU A 86 -9.30 29.05 2.35
N ALA A 87 -8.65 28.00 2.94
CA ALA A 87 -7.25 28.00 3.32
C ALA A 87 -6.28 27.98 2.11
N LEU A 88 -6.75 27.77 0.88
CA LEU A 88 -5.95 28.00 -0.34
C LEU A 88 -5.47 29.45 -0.46
N ASN A 89 -6.17 30.41 0.16
CA ASN A 89 -5.82 31.82 0.17
C ASN A 89 -4.94 32.21 1.36
N ASP A 90 -4.42 31.25 2.16
CA ASP A 90 -3.49 31.57 3.24
C ASP A 90 -2.21 32.23 2.69
N PRO A 91 -1.69 33.31 3.31
CA PRO A 91 -0.48 33.97 2.85
C PRO A 91 0.78 33.06 2.90
N SER A 92 0.74 31.97 3.64
CA SER A 92 1.81 30.97 3.67
C SER A 92 1.60 29.92 2.59
N ILE A 93 2.55 29.81 1.66
CA ILE A 93 2.57 28.76 0.62
C ILE A 93 2.44 27.36 1.24
N ASP A 94 3.06 27.10 2.40
CA ASP A 94 3.01 25.80 3.05
C ASP A 94 1.60 25.45 3.54
N VAL A 95 0.88 26.41 4.09
CA VAL A 95 -0.52 26.23 4.53
C VAL A 95 -1.43 26.00 3.33
N ALA A 96 -1.37 26.86 2.31
CA ALA A 96 -2.18 26.76 1.10
C ALA A 96 -1.93 25.44 0.35
N SER A 97 -0.66 25.03 0.21
CA SER A 97 -0.30 23.74 -0.40
C SER A 97 -0.78 22.54 0.43
N SER A 98 -0.76 22.64 1.77
CA SER A 98 -1.31 21.61 2.65
C SER A 98 -2.83 21.50 2.54
N ALA A 99 -3.50 22.64 2.34
CA ALA A 99 -4.94 22.69 2.12
C ALA A 99 -5.33 22.06 0.78
N ALA A 100 -4.63 22.39 -0.32
CA ALA A 100 -4.84 21.78 -1.63
C ALA A 100 -4.63 20.25 -1.58
N PHE A 101 -3.51 19.80 -0.97
CA PHE A 101 -3.23 18.39 -0.79
C PHE A 101 -4.32 17.70 0.05
N GLY A 102 -4.78 18.35 1.13
CA GLY A 102 -5.86 17.87 1.99
C GLY A 102 -7.16 17.64 1.24
N LEU A 103 -7.57 18.58 0.37
CA LEU A 103 -8.75 18.42 -0.50
C LEU A 103 -8.62 17.19 -1.40
N GLY A 104 -7.44 16.99 -2.01
CA GLY A 104 -7.17 15.81 -2.82
C GLY A 104 -7.26 14.48 -2.06
N LEU A 105 -6.98 14.47 -0.74
CA LEU A 105 -7.09 13.29 0.11
C LEU A 105 -8.53 12.97 0.54
N MET A 106 -9.39 13.98 0.65
CA MET A 106 -10.77 13.83 1.15
C MET A 106 -11.69 13.07 0.19
N GLY A 107 -11.35 13.06 -1.10
CA GLY A 107 -12.20 12.46 -2.13
C GLY A 107 -13.48 13.26 -2.40
N ALA A 108 -13.49 14.55 -2.08
CA ALA A 108 -14.59 15.49 -2.37
C ALA A 108 -14.57 15.88 -3.85
N LYS A 109 -15.12 15.01 -4.72
CA LYS A 109 -15.04 15.12 -6.19
C LYS A 109 -15.57 16.45 -6.73
N GLU A 110 -16.54 17.06 -6.04
CA GLU A 110 -17.13 18.36 -6.38
C GLU A 110 -16.14 19.53 -6.32
N TYR A 111 -14.97 19.33 -5.69
CA TYR A 111 -13.89 20.32 -5.66
C TYR A 111 -12.90 20.19 -6.81
N ALA A 112 -12.97 19.15 -7.64
CA ALA A 112 -12.00 18.95 -8.71
C ALA A 112 -11.96 20.15 -9.67
N ILE A 113 -13.11 20.51 -10.25
CA ILE A 113 -13.19 21.66 -11.17
C ILE A 113 -12.92 22.99 -10.46
N LYS A 114 -13.42 23.18 -9.24
CA LYS A 114 -13.17 24.40 -8.45
C LYS A 114 -11.68 24.64 -8.18
N LEU A 115 -10.90 23.57 -7.94
CA LEU A 115 -9.45 23.66 -7.77
C LEU A 115 -8.76 24.15 -9.05
N ILE A 116 -9.22 23.70 -10.21
CA ILE A 116 -8.71 24.15 -11.49
C ILE A 116 -9.05 25.62 -11.72
N GLU A 117 -10.31 26.02 -11.52
CA GLU A 117 -10.77 27.40 -11.68
C GLU A 117 -9.96 28.42 -10.85
N VAL A 118 -9.56 28.04 -9.61
CA VAL A 118 -8.79 28.96 -8.76
C VAL A 118 -7.28 28.89 -9.00
N SER A 119 -6.78 27.81 -9.64
CA SER A 119 -5.34 27.57 -9.81
C SER A 119 -4.61 28.71 -10.54
N GLU A 120 -5.24 29.33 -11.53
CA GLU A 120 -4.68 30.46 -12.30
C GLU A 120 -4.30 31.67 -11.43
N ASN A 121 -4.98 31.82 -10.28
CA ASN A 121 -4.80 32.96 -9.37
C ASN A 121 -3.92 32.61 -8.17
N LEU A 122 -3.42 31.38 -8.07
CA LEU A 122 -2.60 30.91 -6.95
C LEU A 122 -1.11 31.03 -7.25
N PRO A 123 -0.24 31.15 -6.24
CA PRO A 123 1.21 31.04 -6.43
C PRO A 123 1.57 29.69 -7.07
N GLY A 124 2.58 29.64 -7.95
CA GLY A 124 2.92 28.46 -8.75
C GLY A 124 2.99 27.15 -7.98
N ALA A 125 3.66 27.13 -6.81
CA ALA A 125 3.72 25.93 -5.97
C ALA A 125 2.36 25.50 -5.39
N VAL A 126 1.46 26.44 -5.11
CA VAL A 126 0.10 26.15 -4.65
C VAL A 126 -0.76 25.69 -5.82
N ALA A 127 -0.64 26.35 -6.97
CA ALA A 127 -1.31 25.97 -8.22
C ALA A 127 -0.95 24.53 -8.61
N ALA A 128 0.33 24.17 -8.56
CA ALA A 128 0.79 22.79 -8.79
C ALA A 128 0.09 21.77 -7.88
N GLN A 129 -0.01 22.08 -6.58
CA GLN A 129 -0.73 21.19 -5.64
C GLN A 129 -2.24 21.14 -5.89
N ALA A 130 -2.85 22.24 -6.31
CA ALA A 130 -4.27 22.29 -6.65
C ALA A 130 -4.58 21.47 -7.92
N VAL A 131 -3.78 21.61 -8.97
CA VAL A 131 -3.88 20.81 -10.20
C VAL A 131 -3.70 19.32 -9.89
N LEU A 132 -2.68 18.97 -9.08
CA LEU A 132 -2.45 17.58 -8.67
C LEU A 132 -3.63 17.02 -7.85
N ALA A 133 -4.20 17.83 -6.95
CA ALA A 133 -5.35 17.44 -6.15
C ALA A 133 -6.60 17.23 -7.03
N ALA A 134 -6.82 18.10 -8.02
CA ALA A 134 -7.90 17.93 -8.99
C ALA A 134 -7.80 16.60 -9.73
N GLY A 135 -6.61 16.24 -10.24
CA GLY A 135 -6.38 14.95 -10.89
C GLY A 135 -6.61 13.74 -9.98
N ARG A 136 -6.36 13.87 -8.66
CA ARG A 136 -6.68 12.80 -7.69
C ARG A 136 -8.17 12.65 -7.40
N LEU A 137 -8.93 13.73 -7.54
CA LEU A 137 -10.38 13.74 -7.36
C LEU A 137 -11.14 13.29 -8.61
N CYS A 138 -10.49 13.31 -9.78
CA CYS A 138 -11.05 12.87 -11.04
C CYS A 138 -10.96 11.34 -11.24
N ASP A 139 -11.78 10.87 -12.16
CA ASP A 139 -11.65 9.58 -12.83
C ASP A 139 -11.84 9.79 -14.35
N SER A 140 -11.60 8.75 -15.13
CA SER A 140 -11.63 8.81 -16.61
C SER A 140 -13.00 9.23 -17.22
N SER A 141 -14.05 9.28 -16.44
CA SER A 141 -15.38 9.75 -16.89
C SER A 141 -15.52 11.27 -16.85
N GLN A 142 -14.63 11.97 -16.12
CA GLN A 142 -14.67 13.44 -15.95
C GLN A 142 -13.79 14.12 -17.01
N THR A 143 -14.13 13.90 -18.28
CA THR A 143 -13.33 14.36 -19.44
C THR A 143 -13.14 15.88 -19.45
N GLU A 144 -14.18 16.67 -19.10
CA GLU A 144 -14.09 18.12 -19.04
C GLU A 144 -13.00 18.59 -18.08
N THR A 145 -12.96 18.05 -16.85
CA THR A 145 -11.93 18.41 -15.88
C THR A 145 -10.53 17.94 -16.33
N LEU A 146 -10.43 16.78 -16.99
CA LEU A 146 -9.17 16.29 -17.54
C LEU A 146 -8.68 17.15 -18.70
N ASP A 147 -9.58 17.68 -19.54
CA ASP A 147 -9.22 18.59 -20.62
C ASP A 147 -8.75 19.95 -20.07
N GLU A 148 -9.37 20.46 -19.00
CA GLU A 148 -8.88 21.66 -18.30
C GLU A 148 -7.51 21.41 -17.67
N ILE A 149 -7.27 20.25 -17.03
CA ILE A 149 -5.93 19.86 -16.51
C ILE A 149 -4.92 19.83 -17.66
N THR A 150 -5.30 19.43 -18.86
CA THR A 150 -4.42 19.36 -20.02
C THR A 150 -3.89 20.73 -20.42
N SER A 151 -4.64 21.81 -20.24
CA SER A 151 -4.19 23.17 -20.53
C SER A 151 -2.97 23.58 -19.68
N TYR A 152 -2.80 23.03 -18.49
CA TYR A 152 -1.65 23.29 -17.61
C TYR A 152 -0.36 22.59 -18.07
N LEU A 153 -0.40 21.76 -19.09
CA LEU A 153 0.83 21.24 -19.73
C LEU A 153 1.62 22.35 -20.45
N ASP A 154 0.99 23.48 -20.77
CA ASP A 154 1.60 24.65 -21.39
C ASP A 154 1.88 25.79 -20.40
N ASP A 155 1.73 25.55 -19.09
CA ASP A 155 1.96 26.56 -18.05
C ASP A 155 3.42 27.03 -18.05
N ALA A 156 3.63 28.30 -17.70
CA ALA A 156 4.97 28.91 -17.63
C ALA A 156 5.85 28.26 -16.53
N SER A 157 5.25 27.80 -15.41
CA SER A 157 5.96 27.14 -14.31
C SER A 157 6.19 25.66 -14.61
N PRO A 158 7.45 25.18 -14.60
CA PRO A 158 7.74 23.74 -14.71
C PRO A 158 7.06 22.90 -13.62
N GLU A 159 6.93 23.44 -12.39
CA GLU A 159 6.27 22.75 -11.28
C GLU A 159 4.78 22.48 -11.57
N VAL A 160 4.10 23.41 -12.26
CA VAL A 160 2.69 23.27 -12.64
C VAL A 160 2.57 22.25 -13.79
N ARG A 161 3.46 22.32 -14.80
CA ARG A 161 3.49 21.33 -15.89
C ARG A 161 3.76 19.90 -15.37
N GLU A 162 4.70 19.75 -14.44
CA GLU A 162 4.98 18.47 -13.76
C GLU A 162 3.71 17.95 -13.05
N ALA A 163 3.06 18.81 -12.28
CA ALA A 163 1.82 18.47 -11.57
C ALA A 163 0.70 18.06 -12.53
N ALA A 164 0.55 18.73 -13.67
CA ALA A 164 -0.43 18.38 -14.70
C ALA A 164 -0.17 16.97 -15.27
N CYS A 165 1.09 16.60 -15.54
CA CYS A 165 1.44 15.24 -15.97
C CYS A 165 0.99 14.18 -14.95
N TYR A 166 1.28 14.37 -13.67
CA TYR A 166 0.82 13.45 -12.62
C TYR A 166 -0.70 13.49 -12.43
N ALA A 167 -1.33 14.64 -12.56
CA ALA A 167 -2.78 14.79 -12.44
C ALA A 167 -3.51 13.98 -13.54
N LEU A 168 -3.05 14.06 -14.79
CA LEU A 168 -3.58 13.26 -15.90
C LEU A 168 -3.39 11.76 -15.65
N TYR A 169 -2.25 11.34 -15.09
CA TYR A 169 -2.06 9.96 -14.69
C TYR A 169 -3.08 9.53 -13.60
N PHE A 170 -3.25 10.31 -12.53
CA PHE A 170 -4.14 9.96 -11.42
C PHE A 170 -5.62 9.95 -11.83
N GLY A 171 -6.03 10.86 -12.68
CA GLY A 171 -7.39 10.96 -13.22
C GLY A 171 -7.69 9.95 -14.33
N GLY A 172 -6.70 9.17 -14.79
CA GLY A 172 -6.88 8.19 -15.85
C GLY A 172 -6.98 8.80 -17.26
N GLY A 173 -6.35 9.96 -17.48
CA GLY A 173 -6.36 10.77 -18.72
C GLY A 173 -5.69 10.11 -19.90
N LYS A 174 -6.14 8.93 -20.30
CA LYS A 174 -5.57 8.20 -21.44
C LYS A 174 -5.88 8.88 -22.77
N GLU A 175 -7.04 9.52 -22.87
CA GLU A 175 -7.46 10.27 -24.07
C GLU A 175 -6.62 11.53 -24.28
N GLN A 176 -6.03 12.08 -23.21
CA GLN A 176 -5.14 13.24 -23.23
C GLN A 176 -3.67 12.88 -23.55
N ALA A 177 -3.37 11.62 -23.86
CA ALA A 177 -2.01 11.14 -24.12
C ALA A 177 -1.31 11.85 -25.29
N SER A 178 -2.07 12.34 -26.28
CA SER A 178 -1.52 13.12 -27.41
C SER A 178 -0.91 14.44 -26.95
N ALA A 179 -1.50 15.10 -25.93
CA ALA A 179 -0.95 16.33 -25.36
C ALA A 179 0.35 16.03 -24.58
N LEU A 180 0.40 14.94 -23.80
CA LEU A 180 1.63 14.49 -23.13
C LEU A 180 2.75 14.17 -24.13
N THR A 181 2.42 13.55 -25.28
CA THR A 181 3.39 13.28 -26.35
C THR A 181 3.90 14.57 -26.99
N THR A 182 3.03 15.55 -27.20
CA THR A 182 3.39 16.86 -27.72
C THR A 182 4.31 17.62 -26.74
N LEU A 183 3.97 17.63 -25.46
CA LEU A 183 4.81 18.18 -24.41
C LEU A 183 6.23 17.59 -24.45
N MET A 184 6.35 16.26 -24.52
CA MET A 184 7.64 15.57 -24.53
C MET A 184 8.56 15.97 -25.69
N MET A 185 8.01 16.43 -26.82
CA MET A 185 8.79 16.87 -27.97
C MET A 185 9.39 18.28 -27.79
N LEU A 186 8.81 19.09 -26.91
CA LEU A 186 9.15 20.51 -26.76
C LEU A 186 9.80 20.83 -25.40
N GLU A 187 9.54 20.02 -24.38
CA GLU A 187 9.94 20.24 -22.99
C GLU A 187 11.46 20.10 -22.81
N GLN A 188 12.03 21.02 -22.01
CA GLN A 188 13.46 21.04 -21.68
C GLN A 188 13.70 20.76 -20.17
N ASP A 189 12.69 20.97 -19.33
CA ASP A 189 12.81 20.66 -17.92
C ASP A 189 12.78 19.15 -17.66
N THR A 190 13.83 18.65 -17.02
CA THR A 190 14.01 17.20 -16.81
C THR A 190 12.99 16.59 -15.86
N LEU A 191 12.46 17.35 -14.88
CA LEU A 191 11.43 16.85 -13.97
C LEU A 191 10.09 16.71 -14.69
N VAL A 192 9.75 17.68 -15.53
CA VAL A 192 8.53 17.61 -16.38
C VAL A 192 8.64 16.47 -17.37
N GLN A 193 9.78 16.29 -18.05
CA GLN A 193 10.02 15.17 -18.97
C GLN A 193 9.82 13.81 -18.26
N ARG A 194 10.37 13.67 -17.04
CA ARG A 194 10.20 12.45 -16.22
C ARG A 194 8.76 12.21 -15.82
N ALA A 195 8.03 13.26 -15.44
CA ALA A 195 6.61 13.16 -15.08
C ALA A 195 5.74 12.77 -16.27
N ALA A 196 5.98 13.37 -17.44
CA ALA A 196 5.28 13.04 -18.68
C ALA A 196 5.59 11.59 -19.13
N LEU A 197 6.86 11.18 -19.10
CA LEU A 197 7.29 9.81 -19.39
C LEU A 197 6.63 8.81 -18.44
N PHE A 198 6.58 9.14 -17.14
CA PHE A 198 5.88 8.33 -16.13
C PHE A 198 4.39 8.20 -16.46
N ALA A 199 3.71 9.30 -16.78
CA ALA A 199 2.29 9.29 -17.12
C ALA A 199 2.02 8.44 -18.36
N LEU A 200 2.77 8.63 -19.46
CA LEU A 200 2.66 7.84 -20.67
C LEU A 200 2.89 6.35 -20.43
N ALA A 201 3.92 5.99 -19.67
CA ALA A 201 4.26 4.60 -19.35
C ALA A 201 3.18 3.92 -18.48
N ARG A 202 2.66 4.62 -17.47
CA ARG A 202 1.64 4.10 -16.56
C ARG A 202 0.25 4.03 -17.18
N LEU A 203 -0.09 4.97 -18.06
CA LEU A 203 -1.32 4.92 -18.86
C LEU A 203 -1.21 3.89 -20.01
N ALA A 204 -0.04 3.27 -20.17
CA ALA A 204 0.25 2.24 -21.18
C ALA A 204 -0.03 2.72 -22.61
N ILE A 205 0.50 3.89 -22.97
CA ILE A 205 0.32 4.51 -24.29
C ILE A 205 1.20 3.79 -25.31
N ALA A 206 0.58 3.08 -26.24
CA ALA A 206 1.27 2.28 -27.24
C ALA A 206 1.90 3.11 -28.38
N ASP A 207 1.33 4.27 -28.69
CA ASP A 207 1.76 5.12 -29.82
C ASP A 207 2.98 5.99 -29.51
N ALA A 208 3.57 5.84 -28.30
CA ALA A 208 4.71 6.63 -27.82
C ALA A 208 6.08 5.92 -28.03
N LEU A 209 6.19 5.00 -28.98
CA LEU A 209 7.43 4.23 -29.25
C LEU A 209 8.67 5.11 -29.40
N GLN A 210 8.59 6.17 -30.23
CA GLN A 210 9.72 7.07 -30.47
C GLN A 210 10.16 7.80 -29.22
N ILE A 211 9.20 8.21 -28.35
CA ILE A 211 9.50 8.87 -27.10
C ILE A 211 10.22 7.88 -26.18
N TYR A 212 9.67 6.70 -25.94
CA TYR A 212 10.32 5.71 -25.07
C TYR A 212 11.74 5.37 -25.54
N SER A 213 11.95 5.22 -26.87
CA SER A 213 13.28 4.89 -27.41
C SER A 213 14.35 5.95 -27.13
N GLN A 214 13.98 7.24 -27.06
CA GLN A 214 14.91 8.34 -26.75
C GLN A 214 15.45 8.27 -25.33
N PHE A 215 14.68 7.73 -24.39
CA PHE A 215 15.04 7.67 -22.96
C PHE A 215 15.68 6.35 -22.52
N LEU A 216 15.84 5.38 -23.44
CA LEU A 216 16.52 4.11 -23.10
C LEU A 216 18.02 4.27 -22.82
N ALA A 217 18.63 5.37 -23.20
CA ALA A 217 20.03 5.69 -22.95
C ALA A 217 20.22 6.85 -21.95
N ASP A 218 19.18 7.23 -21.19
CA ASP A 218 19.28 8.29 -20.19
C ASP A 218 20.29 7.93 -19.10
N ALA A 219 20.94 8.95 -18.54
CA ALA A 219 21.91 8.75 -17.46
C ALA A 219 21.28 8.20 -16.17
N ASP A 220 20.00 8.58 -15.90
CA ASP A 220 19.27 8.15 -14.73
C ASP A 220 18.59 6.78 -14.97
N PRO A 221 18.93 5.73 -14.18
CA PRO A 221 18.33 4.40 -14.35
C PRO A 221 16.82 4.40 -14.09
N GLY A 222 16.29 5.31 -13.25
CA GLY A 222 14.85 5.44 -13.04
C GLY A 222 14.12 5.91 -14.30
N VAL A 223 14.73 6.82 -15.05
CA VAL A 223 14.20 7.29 -16.35
C VAL A 223 14.25 6.16 -17.38
N ARG A 224 15.40 5.46 -17.51
CA ARG A 224 15.51 4.30 -18.40
C ARG A 224 14.46 3.23 -18.08
N SER A 225 14.27 2.95 -16.81
CA SER A 225 13.26 1.98 -16.34
C SER A 225 11.83 2.38 -16.73
N MET A 226 11.47 3.68 -16.63
CA MET A 226 10.16 4.17 -17.08
C MET A 226 9.98 4.04 -18.58
N ALA A 227 11.02 4.33 -19.37
CA ALA A 227 10.99 4.15 -20.82
C ALA A 227 10.79 2.67 -21.20
N VAL A 228 11.52 1.77 -20.56
CA VAL A 228 11.38 0.30 -20.74
C VAL A 228 9.96 -0.17 -20.38
N ARG A 229 9.40 0.31 -19.28
CA ARG A 229 8.03 0.00 -18.86
C ARG A 229 6.99 0.44 -19.90
N GLY A 230 7.13 1.66 -20.40
CA GLY A 230 6.26 2.21 -21.46
C GLY A 230 6.38 1.40 -22.75
N MET A 231 7.59 1.04 -23.13
CA MET A 231 7.89 0.20 -24.30
C MET A 231 7.17 -1.16 -24.24
N GLY A 232 7.00 -1.74 -23.05
CA GLY A 232 6.25 -2.99 -22.84
C GLY A 232 4.77 -2.92 -23.23
N ALA A 233 4.19 -1.74 -23.37
CA ALA A 233 2.83 -1.55 -23.87
C ALA A 233 2.77 -1.55 -25.42
N VAL A 234 3.88 -1.27 -26.09
CA VAL A 234 3.98 -1.18 -27.54
C VAL A 234 4.10 -2.58 -28.14
N LYS A 235 3.16 -2.98 -29.01
CA LYS A 235 3.06 -4.34 -29.56
C LYS A 235 3.69 -4.48 -30.95
N THR A 236 4.86 -3.88 -31.17
CA THR A 236 5.59 -3.95 -32.41
C THR A 236 6.87 -4.79 -32.30
N PRO A 237 7.38 -5.40 -33.40
CA PRO A 237 8.66 -6.10 -33.39
C PRO A 237 9.84 -5.21 -32.96
N GLU A 238 9.80 -3.92 -33.32
CA GLU A 238 10.81 -2.94 -32.94
C GLU A 238 10.88 -2.77 -31.42
N ALA A 239 9.72 -2.69 -30.72
CA ALA A 239 9.69 -2.61 -29.29
C ALA A 239 10.37 -3.80 -28.61
N VAL A 240 10.19 -5.02 -29.14
CA VAL A 240 10.88 -6.23 -28.64
C VAL A 240 12.40 -6.11 -28.78
N GLN A 241 12.90 -5.52 -29.86
CA GLN A 241 14.34 -5.32 -30.08
C GLN A 241 14.92 -4.33 -29.07
N TYR A 242 14.24 -3.19 -28.82
CA TYR A 242 14.64 -2.23 -27.78
C TYR A 242 14.62 -2.84 -26.38
N LEU A 243 13.56 -3.58 -26.03
CA LEU A 243 13.47 -4.29 -24.76
C LEU A 243 14.58 -5.33 -24.59
N ALA A 244 14.93 -6.05 -25.67
CA ALA A 244 16.03 -7.02 -25.65
C ALA A 244 17.40 -6.35 -25.43
N MET A 245 17.63 -5.15 -25.94
CA MET A 245 18.84 -4.37 -25.64
C MET A 245 18.91 -4.02 -24.15
N SER A 246 17.79 -3.62 -23.56
CA SER A 246 17.69 -3.26 -22.14
C SER A 246 17.91 -4.44 -21.16
N LEU A 247 17.89 -5.69 -21.66
CA LEU A 247 18.34 -6.87 -20.86
C LEU A 247 19.85 -6.86 -20.54
N ASN A 248 20.61 -5.95 -21.11
CA ASN A 248 22.04 -5.79 -20.83
C ASN A 248 22.33 -4.43 -20.16
N ASP A 249 21.34 -3.80 -19.56
CA ASP A 249 21.54 -2.57 -18.81
C ASP A 249 22.46 -2.80 -17.61
N VAL A 250 23.28 -1.82 -17.29
CA VAL A 250 24.20 -1.86 -16.14
C VAL A 250 23.46 -1.80 -14.80
N ASP A 251 22.24 -1.28 -14.79
CA ASP A 251 21.38 -1.22 -13.63
C ASP A 251 20.42 -2.43 -13.58
N GLN A 252 20.50 -3.19 -12.49
CA GLN A 252 19.67 -4.39 -12.30
C GLN A 252 18.16 -4.10 -12.27
N GLY A 253 17.76 -2.90 -11.84
CA GLY A 253 16.35 -2.48 -11.85
C GLY A 253 15.82 -2.30 -13.26
N VAL A 254 16.64 -1.73 -14.16
CA VAL A 254 16.30 -1.59 -15.58
C VAL A 254 16.26 -2.96 -16.28
N GLU A 255 17.23 -3.84 -15.97
CA GLU A 255 17.23 -5.22 -16.49
C GLU A 255 15.98 -5.99 -16.04
N ALA A 256 15.59 -5.88 -14.75
CA ALA A 256 14.35 -6.49 -14.25
C ALA A 256 13.09 -5.94 -14.94
N GLU A 257 13.04 -4.63 -15.19
CA GLU A 257 11.92 -4.03 -15.92
C GLU A 257 11.86 -4.50 -17.37
N ALA A 258 13.02 -4.71 -18.03
CA ALA A 258 13.08 -5.25 -19.39
C ALA A 258 12.56 -6.69 -19.46
N ILE A 259 12.88 -7.53 -18.45
CA ILE A 259 12.33 -8.88 -18.32
C ILE A 259 10.80 -8.82 -18.22
N ASN A 260 10.28 -7.98 -17.33
CA ASN A 260 8.85 -7.82 -17.10
C ASN A 260 8.13 -7.25 -18.33
N ALA A 261 8.74 -6.28 -19.02
CA ALA A 261 8.19 -5.68 -20.22
C ALA A 261 8.13 -6.68 -21.38
N LEU A 262 9.16 -7.51 -21.58
CA LEU A 262 9.16 -8.60 -22.58
C LEU A 262 8.10 -9.65 -22.24
N ALA A 263 7.97 -10.04 -20.98
CA ALA A 263 6.94 -10.97 -20.54
C ALA A 263 5.52 -10.40 -20.82
N LYS A 264 5.29 -9.12 -20.53
CA LYS A 264 4.04 -8.42 -20.82
C LYS A 264 3.77 -8.24 -22.31
N HIS A 265 4.82 -8.07 -23.13
CA HIS A 265 4.69 -7.99 -24.57
C HIS A 265 4.03 -9.25 -25.15
N GLY A 266 4.38 -10.43 -24.64
CA GLY A 266 3.66 -11.68 -24.90
C GLY A 266 4.02 -12.38 -26.21
N SER A 267 5.01 -11.87 -27.01
CA SER A 267 5.40 -12.49 -28.27
C SER A 267 6.36 -13.67 -28.08
N VAL A 268 6.36 -14.59 -29.05
CA VAL A 268 7.32 -15.71 -29.09
C VAL A 268 8.77 -15.19 -29.14
N GLU A 269 9.01 -14.10 -29.87
CA GLU A 269 10.31 -13.47 -29.96
C GLU A 269 10.80 -12.94 -28.60
N ALA A 270 9.94 -12.30 -27.82
CA ALA A 270 10.25 -11.91 -26.45
C ALA A 270 10.70 -13.12 -25.61
N GLY A 271 10.00 -14.24 -25.71
CA GLY A 271 10.40 -15.48 -25.06
C GLY A 271 11.77 -15.99 -25.49
N ASN A 272 12.09 -15.85 -26.78
CA ASN A 272 13.41 -16.25 -27.32
C ASN A 272 14.56 -15.38 -26.77
N TYR A 273 14.33 -14.09 -26.55
CA TYR A 273 15.35 -13.24 -25.90
C TYR A 273 15.56 -13.63 -24.43
N LEU A 274 14.46 -13.83 -23.69
CA LEU A 274 14.55 -14.21 -22.27
C LEU A 274 15.28 -15.56 -22.07
N TRP A 275 14.90 -16.61 -22.80
CA TRP A 275 15.51 -17.92 -22.58
C TRP A 275 17.01 -17.96 -22.97
N ARG A 276 17.43 -17.20 -24.00
CA ARG A 276 18.84 -17.08 -24.37
C ARG A 276 19.67 -16.33 -23.35
N LYS A 277 19.06 -15.38 -22.65
CA LYS A 277 19.72 -14.61 -21.60
C LYS A 277 19.81 -15.37 -20.29
N LEU A 278 18.89 -16.29 -19.97
CA LEU A 278 18.81 -17.00 -18.70
C LEU A 278 20.13 -17.62 -18.22
N PRO A 279 20.97 -18.30 -19.07
CA PRO A 279 22.25 -18.87 -18.63
C PRO A 279 23.30 -17.83 -18.21
N GLN A 280 23.08 -16.56 -18.51
CA GLN A 280 23.97 -15.44 -18.21
C GLN A 280 23.55 -14.68 -16.95
N MET A 281 22.41 -15.06 -16.33
CA MET A 281 21.90 -14.37 -15.14
C MET A 281 22.82 -14.62 -13.94
N ASN A 282 23.11 -13.54 -13.23
CA ASN A 282 23.87 -13.57 -11.99
C ASN A 282 22.97 -13.15 -10.83
N GLY A 283 22.98 -13.97 -9.77
CA GLY A 283 22.19 -13.73 -8.56
C GLY A 283 20.73 -14.17 -8.67
N ASP A 284 20.16 -14.49 -7.53
CA ASP A 284 18.82 -15.08 -7.41
C ASP A 284 17.71 -14.17 -7.89
N LYS A 285 17.81 -12.86 -7.57
CA LYS A 285 16.76 -11.87 -7.85
C LYS A 285 16.38 -11.82 -9.32
N LEU A 286 17.36 -11.62 -10.20
CA LEU A 286 17.12 -11.55 -11.65
C LEU A 286 16.83 -12.92 -12.26
N THR A 287 17.44 -13.99 -11.74
CA THR A 287 17.14 -15.37 -12.16
C THR A 287 15.67 -15.71 -11.91
N VAL A 288 15.12 -15.35 -10.75
CA VAL A 288 13.70 -15.54 -10.41
C VAL A 288 12.81 -14.73 -11.35
N GLU A 289 13.11 -13.45 -11.59
CA GLU A 289 12.36 -12.62 -12.53
C GLU A 289 12.37 -13.21 -13.95
N MET A 290 13.53 -13.68 -14.42
CA MET A 290 13.69 -14.32 -15.72
C MET A 290 12.81 -15.58 -15.85
N ILE A 291 12.85 -16.46 -14.85
CA ILE A 291 12.03 -17.67 -14.83
C ILE A 291 10.54 -17.31 -14.80
N ASN A 292 10.14 -16.29 -14.02
CA ASN A 292 8.76 -15.82 -13.97
C ASN A 292 8.30 -15.22 -15.29
N GLY A 293 9.16 -14.47 -15.98
CA GLY A 293 8.91 -13.94 -17.32
C GLY A 293 8.68 -15.08 -18.34
N LEU A 294 9.56 -16.07 -18.34
CA LEU A 294 9.44 -17.26 -19.19
C LEU A 294 8.18 -18.08 -18.87
N ARG A 295 7.79 -18.17 -17.61
CA ARG A 295 6.53 -18.79 -17.16
C ARG A 295 5.32 -18.06 -17.74
N THR A 296 5.31 -16.74 -17.65
CA THR A 296 4.21 -15.89 -18.17
C THR A 296 4.03 -16.10 -19.69
N LEU A 297 5.14 -16.22 -20.41
CA LEU A 297 5.16 -16.48 -21.85
C LEU A 297 4.91 -17.95 -22.20
N LYS A 298 4.87 -18.84 -21.21
CA LYS A 298 4.83 -20.30 -21.42
C LYS A 298 5.87 -20.78 -22.43
N ALA A 299 7.11 -20.28 -22.33
CA ALA A 299 8.18 -20.48 -23.31
C ALA A 299 8.82 -21.87 -23.15
N PRO A 300 8.48 -22.90 -23.95
CA PRO A 300 8.96 -24.29 -23.74
C PRO A 300 10.45 -24.46 -24.02
N GLN A 301 11.06 -23.52 -24.75
CA GLN A 301 12.49 -23.56 -25.10
C GLN A 301 13.41 -23.53 -23.86
N ALA A 302 12.93 -22.99 -22.73
CA ALA A 302 13.71 -22.86 -21.51
C ALA A 302 13.62 -24.08 -20.59
N ILE A 303 12.84 -25.13 -20.91
CA ILE A 303 12.60 -26.29 -20.03
C ILE A 303 13.90 -26.90 -19.52
N GLU A 304 14.88 -27.16 -20.40
CA GLU A 304 16.14 -27.79 -20.01
C GLU A 304 16.97 -26.89 -19.08
N ALA A 305 17.08 -25.60 -19.42
CA ALA A 305 17.82 -24.63 -18.63
C ALA A 305 17.19 -24.45 -17.23
N VAL A 306 15.87 -24.30 -17.14
CA VAL A 306 15.18 -24.14 -15.85
C VAL A 306 15.22 -25.44 -15.04
N ASN A 307 15.10 -26.63 -15.68
CA ASN A 307 15.23 -27.90 -14.98
C ASN A 307 16.61 -28.03 -14.36
N ASN A 308 17.67 -27.69 -15.06
CA ASN A 308 19.04 -27.74 -14.55
C ASN A 308 19.24 -26.76 -13.38
N LEU A 309 18.67 -25.55 -13.46
CA LEU A 309 18.67 -24.62 -12.33
C LEU A 309 17.92 -25.20 -11.13
N ALA A 310 16.71 -25.75 -11.32
CA ALA A 310 15.90 -26.29 -10.23
C ALA A 310 16.50 -27.57 -9.57
N THR A 311 17.36 -28.30 -10.25
CA THR A 311 18.01 -29.53 -9.73
C THR A 311 19.44 -29.33 -9.27
N GLY A 312 20.06 -28.16 -9.53
CA GLY A 312 21.45 -27.83 -9.28
C GLY A 312 21.76 -27.23 -7.90
N GLN A 313 21.03 -27.58 -6.85
CA GLN A 313 21.11 -27.00 -5.50
C GLN A 313 20.78 -25.48 -5.48
N PRO A 314 19.62 -25.07 -6.00
CA PRO A 314 19.22 -23.68 -6.02
C PRO A 314 18.85 -23.15 -4.65
N SER A 315 18.76 -21.82 -4.52
CA SER A 315 18.04 -21.22 -3.40
C SER A 315 16.54 -21.57 -3.44
N ASP A 316 15.86 -21.43 -2.31
CA ASP A 316 14.41 -21.63 -2.22
C ASP A 316 13.63 -20.78 -3.24
N ASN A 317 14.10 -19.55 -3.51
CA ASN A 317 13.44 -18.64 -4.44
C ASN A 317 13.55 -19.14 -5.91
N VAL A 318 14.72 -19.57 -6.32
CA VAL A 318 14.96 -20.11 -7.67
C VAL A 318 14.24 -21.45 -7.84
N LEU A 319 14.28 -22.32 -6.82
CA LEU A 319 13.56 -23.60 -6.83
C LEU A 319 12.06 -23.37 -6.99
N ALA A 320 11.46 -22.53 -6.17
CA ALA A 320 10.03 -22.21 -6.21
C ALA A 320 9.60 -21.68 -7.59
N ALA A 321 10.39 -20.76 -8.17
CA ALA A 321 10.11 -20.22 -9.51
C ALA A 321 10.23 -21.32 -10.58
N GLY A 322 11.26 -22.16 -10.50
CA GLY A 322 11.50 -23.27 -11.42
C GLY A 322 10.37 -24.32 -11.42
N LEU A 323 9.91 -24.72 -10.22
CA LEU A 323 8.79 -25.68 -10.09
C LEU A 323 7.52 -25.12 -10.76
N LYS A 324 7.17 -23.84 -10.50
CA LYS A 324 6.01 -23.18 -11.09
C LYS A 324 6.14 -23.00 -12.60
N TYR A 325 7.33 -22.72 -13.12
CA TYR A 325 7.57 -22.65 -14.56
C TYR A 325 7.38 -24.01 -15.23
N LEU A 326 8.03 -25.08 -14.73
CA LEU A 326 7.93 -26.41 -15.30
C LEU A 326 6.49 -26.93 -15.31
N ALA A 327 5.73 -26.62 -14.27
CA ALA A 327 4.30 -26.94 -14.19
C ALA A 327 3.49 -26.15 -15.24
N ALA A 328 3.74 -24.85 -15.39
CA ALA A 328 3.00 -23.98 -16.32
C ALA A 328 3.21 -24.34 -17.80
N VAL A 329 4.39 -24.87 -18.15
CA VAL A 329 4.69 -25.36 -19.51
C VAL A 329 4.33 -26.84 -19.68
N GLN A 330 3.72 -27.46 -18.68
CA GLN A 330 3.28 -28.87 -18.67
C GLN A 330 4.43 -29.84 -19.03
N SER A 331 5.61 -29.61 -18.46
CA SER A 331 6.75 -30.49 -18.63
C SER A 331 6.47 -31.87 -18.01
N ASP A 332 6.75 -32.95 -18.73
CA ASP A 332 6.64 -34.33 -18.23
C ASP A 332 7.49 -34.58 -16.95
N ARG A 333 8.52 -33.76 -16.75
CA ARG A 333 9.39 -33.80 -15.58
C ARG A 333 8.79 -33.13 -14.34
N ALA A 334 7.80 -32.24 -14.51
CA ALA A 334 7.32 -31.38 -13.43
C ALA A 334 6.74 -32.18 -12.25
N VAL A 335 5.82 -33.11 -12.49
CA VAL A 335 5.17 -33.87 -11.41
C VAL A 335 6.21 -34.64 -10.58
N ASN A 336 7.13 -35.34 -11.24
CA ASN A 336 8.15 -36.13 -10.54
C ASN A 336 9.11 -35.26 -9.73
N LEU A 337 9.49 -34.10 -10.26
CA LEU A 337 10.35 -33.14 -9.55
C LEU A 337 9.62 -32.57 -8.34
N ILE A 338 8.37 -32.10 -8.50
CA ILE A 338 7.57 -31.57 -7.40
C ILE A 338 7.35 -32.62 -6.31
N ASP A 339 7.02 -33.88 -6.68
CA ASP A 339 6.87 -34.97 -5.72
C ASP A 339 8.19 -35.27 -4.98
N SER A 340 9.33 -35.25 -5.67
CA SER A 340 10.64 -35.42 -5.06
C SER A 340 10.96 -34.31 -4.07
N VAL A 341 10.79 -33.04 -4.49
CA VAL A 341 11.03 -31.87 -3.63
C VAL A 341 10.14 -31.92 -2.39
N ARG A 342 8.83 -32.14 -2.56
CA ARG A 342 7.85 -32.20 -1.47
C ARG A 342 8.22 -33.24 -0.40
N THR A 343 8.74 -34.40 -0.80
CA THR A 343 9.10 -35.49 0.14
C THR A 343 10.33 -35.20 0.98
N THR A 344 11.19 -34.29 0.57
CA THR A 344 12.38 -33.88 1.35
C THR A 344 12.04 -32.90 2.49
N LYS A 345 10.77 -32.53 2.65
CA LYS A 345 10.27 -31.56 3.63
C LYS A 345 11.05 -30.23 3.62
N PRO A 346 11.09 -29.51 2.49
CA PRO A 346 11.75 -28.22 2.39
C PRO A 346 11.03 -27.16 3.23
N SER A 347 11.53 -25.92 3.18
CA SER A 347 10.89 -24.79 3.87
C SER A 347 9.40 -24.68 3.53
N PRO A 348 8.55 -24.13 4.41
CA PRO A 348 7.12 -23.89 4.13
C PRO A 348 6.90 -23.14 2.81
N TYR A 349 7.77 -22.20 2.51
CA TYR A 349 7.71 -21.46 1.25
C TYR A 349 7.85 -22.35 0.01
N VAL A 350 8.81 -23.27 0.01
CA VAL A 350 8.97 -24.21 -1.11
C VAL A 350 7.83 -25.22 -1.16
N ARG A 351 7.32 -25.69 0.00
CA ARG A 351 6.15 -26.57 0.04
C ARG A 351 4.89 -25.88 -0.54
N ALA A 352 4.67 -24.60 -0.18
CA ALA A 352 3.60 -23.81 -0.77
C ALA A 352 3.79 -23.64 -2.28
N ALA A 353 5.01 -23.39 -2.75
CA ALA A 353 5.30 -23.34 -4.18
C ALA A 353 5.06 -24.67 -4.92
N CYS A 354 5.23 -25.83 -4.26
CA CYS A 354 4.81 -27.11 -4.80
C CYS A 354 3.30 -27.18 -5.01
N VAL A 355 2.51 -26.69 -4.05
CA VAL A 355 1.05 -26.60 -4.17
C VAL A 355 0.64 -25.71 -5.33
N GLU A 356 1.21 -24.49 -5.39
CA GLU A 356 0.94 -23.54 -6.47
C GLU A 356 1.29 -24.15 -7.84
N ALA A 357 2.41 -24.88 -7.92
CA ALA A 357 2.82 -25.58 -9.13
C ALA A 357 1.82 -26.66 -9.54
N TYR A 358 1.33 -27.49 -8.60
CA TYR A 358 0.24 -28.43 -8.90
C TYR A 358 -1.01 -27.71 -9.40
N GLY A 359 -1.32 -26.53 -8.86
CA GLY A 359 -2.45 -25.71 -9.29
C GLY A 359 -2.40 -25.24 -10.76
N LEU A 360 -1.25 -25.36 -11.42
CA LEU A 360 -1.05 -25.04 -12.83
C LEU A 360 -1.17 -26.27 -13.76
N MET A 361 -1.38 -27.46 -13.20
CA MET A 361 -1.37 -28.73 -13.92
C MET A 361 -2.79 -29.30 -14.08
N ASP A 362 -2.90 -30.44 -14.79
CA ASP A 362 -4.16 -31.15 -14.96
C ASP A 362 -4.71 -31.63 -13.61
N LYS A 363 -5.98 -31.30 -13.35
CA LYS A 363 -6.69 -31.60 -12.10
C LYS A 363 -6.61 -33.08 -11.71
N GLN A 364 -6.86 -33.99 -12.66
CA GLN A 364 -6.97 -35.44 -12.36
C GLN A 364 -5.64 -35.99 -11.85
N ALA A 365 -4.53 -35.48 -12.38
CA ALA A 365 -3.19 -35.92 -11.99
C ALA A 365 -2.77 -35.46 -10.59
N VAL A 366 -3.22 -34.26 -10.13
CA VAL A 366 -2.63 -33.58 -8.98
C VAL A 366 -3.57 -33.40 -7.79
N LEU A 367 -4.88 -33.48 -7.97
CA LEU A 367 -5.86 -33.21 -6.90
C LEU A 367 -5.59 -34.01 -5.60
N PRO A 368 -5.29 -35.33 -5.64
CA PRO A 368 -5.00 -36.07 -4.40
C PRO A 368 -3.76 -35.56 -3.67
N ARG A 369 -2.77 -35.02 -4.40
CA ARG A 369 -1.53 -34.45 -3.84
C ARG A 369 -1.82 -33.14 -3.12
N VAL A 370 -2.60 -32.25 -3.74
CA VAL A 370 -3.00 -30.98 -3.16
C VAL A 370 -3.88 -31.21 -1.93
N ALA A 371 -4.82 -32.19 -1.98
CA ALA A 371 -5.65 -32.54 -0.85
C ALA A 371 -4.84 -33.03 0.37
N GLN A 372 -3.72 -33.73 0.15
CA GLN A 372 -2.80 -34.09 1.25
C GLN A 372 -2.14 -32.86 1.88
N MET A 373 -1.77 -31.83 1.08
CA MET A 373 -1.11 -30.64 1.54
C MET A 373 -2.07 -29.65 2.23
N PHE A 374 -3.37 -29.84 2.09
CA PHE A 374 -4.39 -29.13 2.86
C PHE A 374 -4.37 -29.48 4.36
N ALA A 375 -3.74 -30.58 4.73
CA ALA A 375 -3.49 -30.99 6.12
C ALA A 375 -2.03 -30.77 6.55
N ASP A 376 -1.24 -29.93 5.87
CA ASP A 376 0.13 -29.61 6.24
C ASP A 376 0.17 -28.93 7.62
N GLU A 377 1.25 -29.18 8.36
CA GLU A 377 1.48 -28.56 9.66
C GLU A 377 1.59 -27.02 9.59
N ASP A 378 2.09 -26.49 8.48
CA ASP A 378 2.30 -25.08 8.28
C ASP A 378 1.09 -24.39 7.63
N PRO A 379 0.58 -23.30 8.21
CA PRO A 379 -0.61 -22.63 7.70
C PRO A 379 -0.43 -22.01 6.30
N ILE A 380 0.79 -21.58 5.93
CA ILE A 380 1.08 -21.03 4.60
C ILE A 380 0.84 -22.10 3.52
N VAL A 381 1.22 -23.33 3.81
CA VAL A 381 1.02 -24.46 2.90
C VAL A 381 -0.46 -24.84 2.81
N ARG A 382 -1.18 -24.89 3.96
CA ARG A 382 -2.62 -25.14 3.98
C ARG A 382 -3.41 -24.08 3.21
N ALA A 383 -3.04 -22.80 3.40
CA ALA A 383 -3.65 -21.68 2.70
C ALA A 383 -3.46 -21.77 1.17
N SER A 384 -2.24 -22.11 0.73
CA SER A 384 -1.98 -22.36 -0.70
C SER A 384 -2.78 -23.56 -1.22
N ALA A 385 -2.92 -24.62 -0.42
CA ALA A 385 -3.70 -25.79 -0.81
C ALA A 385 -5.21 -25.47 -0.91
N PHE A 386 -5.75 -24.70 0.04
CA PHE A 386 -7.12 -24.20 0.00
C PHE A 386 -7.41 -23.45 -1.30
N ASP A 387 -6.58 -22.46 -1.64
CA ASP A 387 -6.75 -21.67 -2.86
C ASP A 387 -6.78 -22.54 -4.14
N VAL A 388 -5.94 -23.55 -4.22
CA VAL A 388 -5.93 -24.49 -5.35
C VAL A 388 -7.16 -25.40 -5.34
N LEU A 389 -7.55 -25.93 -4.17
CA LEU A 389 -8.68 -26.86 -4.04
C LEU A 389 -10.02 -26.20 -4.39
N VAL A 390 -10.27 -24.98 -3.91
CA VAL A 390 -11.55 -24.28 -4.21
C VAL A 390 -11.70 -23.97 -5.69
N ARG A 391 -10.60 -23.79 -6.42
CA ARG A 391 -10.62 -23.62 -7.88
C ARG A 391 -10.76 -24.92 -8.65
N MET A 392 -10.14 -26.00 -8.17
CA MET A 392 -10.06 -27.26 -8.89
C MET A 392 -11.21 -28.22 -8.55
N ASP A 393 -11.75 -28.18 -7.34
CA ASP A 393 -12.67 -29.20 -6.83
C ASP A 393 -13.96 -28.61 -6.27
N SER A 394 -14.75 -28.03 -7.17
CA SER A 394 -16.04 -27.41 -6.83
C SER A 394 -17.06 -28.37 -6.20
N SER A 395 -16.90 -29.70 -6.37
CA SER A 395 -17.78 -30.72 -5.77
C SER A 395 -17.61 -30.82 -4.25
N ASN A 396 -16.44 -30.46 -3.72
CA ASN A 396 -16.12 -30.51 -2.30
C ASN A 396 -15.93 -29.10 -1.69
N LEU A 397 -16.38 -28.05 -2.37
CA LEU A 397 -16.22 -26.67 -1.97
C LEU A 397 -16.72 -26.41 -0.54
N ASP A 398 -17.89 -26.94 -0.18
CA ASP A 398 -18.47 -26.79 1.16
C ASP A 398 -17.60 -27.38 2.26
N TYR A 399 -16.99 -28.53 1.99
CA TYR A 399 -16.06 -29.16 2.92
C TYR A 399 -14.82 -28.29 3.15
N TYR A 400 -14.21 -27.78 2.06
CA TYR A 400 -13.02 -26.96 2.18
C TYR A 400 -13.29 -25.64 2.91
N ILE A 401 -14.40 -24.96 2.60
CA ILE A 401 -14.81 -23.74 3.29
C ILE A 401 -15.08 -24.03 4.77
N GLY A 402 -15.81 -25.12 5.07
CA GLY A 402 -16.08 -25.50 6.45
C GLY A 402 -14.81 -25.76 7.26
N GLN A 403 -13.81 -26.42 6.67
CA GLN A 403 -12.51 -26.62 7.31
C GLN A 403 -11.75 -25.28 7.51
N ALA A 404 -11.75 -24.41 6.50
CA ALA A 404 -11.07 -23.12 6.57
C ALA A 404 -11.66 -22.20 7.66
N LEU A 405 -13.00 -22.12 7.78
CA LEU A 405 -13.66 -21.32 8.81
C LEU A 405 -13.40 -21.83 10.24
N ASN A 406 -13.04 -23.10 10.40
CA ASN A 406 -12.73 -23.73 11.68
C ASN A 406 -11.21 -23.90 11.94
N ASP A 407 -10.35 -23.40 11.04
CA ASP A 407 -8.90 -23.41 11.25
C ASP A 407 -8.49 -22.46 12.38
N GLN A 408 -7.35 -22.73 13.00
CA GLN A 408 -6.77 -21.83 14.01
C GLN A 408 -6.04 -20.65 13.39
N ASP A 409 -5.64 -20.78 12.14
CA ASP A 409 -4.91 -19.74 11.42
C ASP A 409 -5.86 -18.71 10.79
N MET A 410 -5.58 -17.43 11.04
CA MET A 410 -6.43 -16.34 10.58
C MET A 410 -6.50 -16.23 9.05
N VAL A 411 -5.41 -16.57 8.33
CA VAL A 411 -5.39 -16.47 6.86
C VAL A 411 -6.29 -17.53 6.25
N MET A 412 -6.30 -18.74 6.83
CA MET A 412 -7.23 -19.79 6.43
C MET A 412 -8.70 -19.34 6.58
N ILE A 413 -9.03 -18.72 7.73
CA ILE A 413 -10.40 -18.21 7.98
C ILE A 413 -10.75 -17.12 6.97
N VAL A 414 -9.84 -16.16 6.72
CA VAL A 414 -10.04 -15.09 5.74
C VAL A 414 -10.25 -15.65 4.33
N GLN A 415 -9.44 -16.60 3.90
CA GLN A 415 -9.63 -17.25 2.60
C GLN A 415 -10.98 -17.99 2.48
N GLY A 416 -11.45 -18.63 3.57
CA GLY A 416 -12.78 -19.20 3.65
C GLY A 416 -13.88 -18.15 3.46
N ILE A 417 -13.73 -16.98 4.08
CA ILE A 417 -14.64 -15.84 3.93
C ILE A 417 -14.62 -15.31 2.48
N ASP A 418 -13.44 -15.15 1.89
CA ASP A 418 -13.28 -14.70 0.50
C ASP A 418 -13.91 -15.68 -0.49
N ALA A 419 -13.78 -17.00 -0.25
CA ALA A 419 -14.44 -18.03 -1.05
C ALA A 419 -15.97 -17.93 -0.95
N ILE A 420 -16.54 -17.70 0.24
CA ILE A 420 -17.99 -17.48 0.43
C ILE A 420 -18.47 -16.31 -0.42
N SER A 421 -17.73 -15.19 -0.40
CA SER A 421 -18.01 -14.01 -1.20
C SER A 421 -17.89 -14.28 -2.71
N GLY A 422 -16.76 -14.85 -3.13
CA GLY A 422 -16.45 -15.11 -4.54
C GLY A 422 -17.43 -16.09 -5.22
N PHE A 423 -17.85 -17.12 -4.49
CA PHE A 423 -18.83 -18.12 -4.96
C PHE A 423 -20.28 -17.78 -4.57
N LYS A 424 -20.51 -16.64 -3.89
CA LYS A 424 -21.83 -16.14 -3.48
C LYS A 424 -22.67 -17.16 -2.67
N LEU A 425 -22.08 -17.68 -1.60
CA LEU A 425 -22.64 -18.79 -0.82
C LEU A 425 -23.40 -18.32 0.43
N LEU A 426 -24.66 -17.89 0.26
CA LEU A 426 -25.52 -17.39 1.35
C LEU A 426 -25.65 -18.35 2.52
N LYS A 427 -25.60 -19.67 2.27
CA LYS A 427 -25.72 -20.72 3.31
C LYS A 427 -24.66 -20.65 4.41
N PHE A 428 -23.51 -20.01 4.17
CA PHE A 428 -22.45 -19.83 5.16
C PHE A 428 -22.56 -18.52 5.96
N VAL A 429 -23.50 -17.64 5.63
CA VAL A 429 -23.71 -16.40 6.37
C VAL A 429 -23.96 -16.63 7.87
N PRO A 430 -24.71 -17.67 8.32
CA PRO A 430 -24.81 -17.97 9.73
C PRO A 430 -23.44 -18.24 10.41
N SER A 431 -22.54 -18.97 9.74
CA SER A 431 -21.18 -19.21 10.28
C SER A 431 -20.36 -17.91 10.38
N LEU A 432 -20.51 -17.00 9.41
CA LEU A 432 -19.88 -15.66 9.49
C LEU A 432 -20.44 -14.85 10.69
N ALA A 433 -21.75 -14.97 10.96
CA ALA A 433 -22.37 -14.32 12.11
C ALA A 433 -21.87 -14.90 13.45
N GLU A 434 -21.67 -16.21 13.54
CA GLU A 434 -21.06 -16.84 14.72
C GLU A 434 -19.63 -16.37 14.95
N ILE A 435 -18.80 -16.26 13.90
CA ILE A 435 -17.44 -15.74 14.00
C ILE A 435 -17.46 -14.27 14.43
N MET A 436 -18.32 -13.44 13.82
CA MET A 436 -18.45 -12.01 14.17
C MET A 436 -18.91 -11.82 15.62
N ALA A 437 -19.80 -12.65 16.12
CA ALA A 437 -20.32 -12.61 17.49
C ALA A 437 -19.25 -12.89 18.58
N ARG A 438 -18.12 -13.54 18.22
CA ARG A 438 -16.98 -13.73 19.14
C ARG A 438 -16.24 -12.44 19.46
N GLY A 439 -16.47 -11.38 18.67
CA GLY A 439 -15.93 -10.05 18.93
C GLY A 439 -14.40 -10.04 18.98
N THR A 440 -13.82 -9.49 20.05
CA THR A 440 -12.35 -9.32 20.21
C THR A 440 -11.58 -10.63 20.45
N GLU A 441 -12.24 -11.77 20.57
CA GLU A 441 -11.56 -13.08 20.56
C GLU A 441 -11.07 -13.48 19.18
N VAL A 442 -11.56 -12.79 18.14
CA VAL A 442 -11.20 -12.99 16.75
C VAL A 442 -10.39 -11.79 16.26
N SER A 443 -9.39 -12.03 15.42
CA SER A 443 -8.54 -10.95 14.92
C SER A 443 -9.34 -9.85 14.22
N ILE A 444 -8.78 -8.65 14.21
CA ILE A 444 -9.38 -7.49 13.52
C ILE A 444 -9.53 -7.78 12.02
N ASP A 445 -8.54 -8.46 11.43
CA ASP A 445 -8.54 -8.79 10.00
C ASP A 445 -9.70 -9.73 9.62
N ILE A 446 -9.98 -10.74 10.42
CA ILE A 446 -11.13 -11.65 10.18
C ILE A 446 -12.44 -10.87 10.21
N ARG A 447 -12.67 -10.04 11.25
CA ARG A 447 -13.91 -9.27 11.37
C ARG A 447 -14.08 -8.26 10.24
N ARG A 448 -12.98 -7.61 9.83
CA ARG A 448 -12.95 -6.73 8.67
C ARG A 448 -13.26 -7.49 7.38
N SER A 449 -12.63 -8.63 7.15
CA SER A 449 -12.86 -9.47 5.96
C SER A 449 -14.30 -9.95 5.86
N ILE A 450 -14.97 -10.28 6.98
CA ILE A 450 -16.40 -10.60 6.97
C ILE A 450 -17.20 -9.45 6.36
N VAL A 451 -16.97 -8.22 6.81
CA VAL A 451 -17.68 -7.03 6.31
C VAL A 451 -17.36 -6.77 4.84
N GLU A 452 -16.08 -6.84 4.47
CA GLU A 452 -15.59 -6.57 3.11
C GLU A 452 -16.03 -7.65 2.11
N ALA A 453 -16.42 -8.84 2.58
CA ALA A 453 -16.96 -9.93 1.78
C ALA A 453 -18.46 -9.79 1.45
N LEU A 454 -19.20 -8.86 2.10
CA LEU A 454 -20.65 -8.73 1.92
C LEU A 454 -21.09 -8.15 0.57
N PRO A 455 -20.39 -7.19 -0.08
CA PRO A 455 -20.88 -6.54 -1.30
C PRO A 455 -21.32 -7.49 -2.42
N PRO A 456 -20.58 -8.55 -2.81
CA PRO A 456 -21.04 -9.49 -3.84
C PRO A 456 -22.27 -10.30 -3.42
N LEU A 457 -22.43 -10.55 -2.11
CA LEU A 457 -23.61 -11.24 -1.57
C LEU A 457 -24.84 -10.31 -1.64
N PHE A 458 -24.71 -9.01 -1.34
CA PHE A 458 -25.78 -8.05 -1.54
C PHE A 458 -26.15 -7.90 -3.01
N ASP A 459 -25.21 -7.96 -3.94
CA ASP A 459 -25.49 -7.87 -5.38
C ASP A 459 -26.31 -9.07 -5.87
N GLU A 460 -26.12 -10.25 -5.27
CA GLU A 460 -26.82 -11.47 -5.66
C GLU A 460 -28.17 -11.63 -4.92
N PHE A 461 -28.20 -11.38 -3.61
CA PHE A 461 -29.33 -11.71 -2.74
C PHE A 461 -30.11 -10.49 -2.23
N GLY A 462 -29.71 -9.28 -2.66
CA GLY A 462 -30.35 -8.05 -2.21
C GLY A 462 -30.17 -7.81 -0.70
N GLN A 463 -31.15 -7.13 -0.11
CA GLN A 463 -31.14 -6.80 1.33
C GLN A 463 -31.63 -7.98 2.20
N ASP A 464 -30.99 -9.15 2.05
CA ASP A 464 -31.24 -10.29 2.94
C ASP A 464 -31.03 -9.90 4.41
N SER A 465 -31.92 -10.33 5.29
CA SER A 465 -31.93 -9.91 6.70
C SER A 465 -30.67 -10.34 7.47
N ALA A 466 -30.05 -11.46 7.13
CA ALA A 466 -28.84 -11.94 7.77
C ALA A 466 -27.62 -11.12 7.31
N LEU A 467 -27.56 -10.73 6.03
CA LEU A 467 -26.53 -9.85 5.50
C LEU A 467 -26.60 -8.44 6.13
N VAL A 468 -27.82 -7.89 6.21
CA VAL A 468 -28.05 -6.58 6.85
C VAL A 468 -27.64 -6.61 8.31
N ARG A 469 -27.94 -7.68 9.04
CA ARG A 469 -27.56 -7.85 10.44
C ARG A 469 -26.04 -7.87 10.61
N LEU A 470 -25.33 -8.69 9.82
CA LEU A 470 -23.87 -8.72 9.83
C LEU A 470 -23.24 -7.34 9.59
N LEU A 471 -23.81 -6.59 8.66
CA LEU A 471 -23.36 -5.24 8.35
C LEU A 471 -23.56 -4.28 9.54
N ILE A 472 -24.71 -4.38 10.24
CA ILE A 472 -24.98 -3.60 11.45
C ILE A 472 -24.01 -4.01 12.58
N ASP A 473 -23.77 -5.31 12.77
CA ASP A 473 -22.81 -5.81 13.77
C ASP A 473 -21.40 -5.24 13.48
N GLY A 474 -21.03 -5.12 12.20
CA GLY A 474 -19.79 -4.45 11.77
C GLY A 474 -19.74 -2.95 12.10
N ILE A 475 -20.86 -2.21 11.96
CA ILE A 475 -20.94 -0.78 12.35
C ILE A 475 -20.79 -0.61 13.87
N LEU A 476 -21.17 -1.61 14.65
CA LEU A 476 -21.11 -1.60 16.12
C LEU A 476 -19.81 -2.24 16.66
N ASP A 477 -18.89 -2.69 15.82
CA ASP A 477 -17.63 -3.30 16.25
C ASP A 477 -16.79 -2.35 17.12
N LYS A 478 -15.97 -2.91 18.00
CA LYS A 478 -15.08 -2.12 18.85
C LYS A 478 -13.97 -1.43 18.06
N GLU A 479 -13.53 -2.06 16.95
CA GLU A 479 -12.43 -1.55 16.14
C GLU A 479 -12.91 -0.59 15.07
N TYR A 480 -12.30 0.59 15.01
CA TYR A 480 -12.66 1.64 14.06
C TYR A 480 -12.59 1.18 12.60
N ILE A 481 -11.57 0.39 12.24
CA ILE A 481 -11.39 -0.05 10.86
C ILE A 481 -12.53 -0.96 10.40
N VAL A 482 -13.06 -1.81 11.27
CA VAL A 482 -14.22 -2.67 10.99
C VAL A 482 -15.47 -1.82 10.82
N ARG A 483 -15.72 -0.87 11.76
CA ARG A 483 -16.85 0.07 11.68
C ARG A 483 -16.84 0.89 10.40
N ARG A 484 -15.66 1.40 10.04
CA ARG A 484 -15.46 2.19 8.82
C ARG A 484 -15.76 1.37 7.57
N SER A 485 -15.19 0.15 7.45
CA SER A 485 -15.50 -0.75 6.32
C SER A 485 -17.00 -1.05 6.24
N ALA A 486 -17.65 -1.28 7.39
CA ALA A 486 -19.09 -1.53 7.43
C ALA A 486 -19.92 -0.32 6.99
N ALA A 487 -19.59 0.89 7.44
CA ALA A 487 -20.26 2.10 7.02
C ALA A 487 -20.12 2.36 5.51
N GLN A 488 -18.95 2.11 4.94
CA GLN A 488 -18.71 2.22 3.50
C GLN A 488 -19.55 1.23 2.67
N VAL A 489 -19.66 -0.02 3.15
CA VAL A 489 -20.52 -1.03 2.50
C VAL A 489 -21.99 -0.64 2.66
N TYR A 490 -22.39 -0.16 3.84
CA TYR A 490 -23.76 0.27 4.12
C TYR A 490 -24.21 1.41 3.19
N GLU A 491 -23.39 2.47 3.09
CA GLU A 491 -23.63 3.60 2.18
C GLU A 491 -23.82 3.15 0.73
N LYS A 492 -22.97 2.24 0.25
CA LYS A 492 -23.06 1.75 -1.14
C LYS A 492 -24.25 0.85 -1.42
N LYS A 493 -24.68 0.02 -0.45
CA LYS A 493 -25.69 -1.03 -0.65
C LYS A 493 -27.07 -0.67 -0.14
N MET A 494 -27.15 0.22 0.87
CA MET A 494 -28.42 0.66 1.47
C MET A 494 -28.84 2.05 1.03
N THR A 495 -27.98 2.80 0.31
CA THR A 495 -28.24 4.20 -0.10
C THR A 495 -28.54 5.16 1.08
N GLU A 496 -28.17 4.77 2.28
CA GLU A 496 -28.31 5.55 3.51
C GLU A 496 -26.92 5.83 4.10
N ASP A 497 -26.75 7.00 4.68
CA ASP A 497 -25.57 7.39 5.41
C ASP A 497 -25.66 6.99 6.89
N ARG A 498 -24.69 6.20 7.35
CA ARG A 498 -24.53 5.81 8.76
C ARG A 498 -23.24 6.30 9.40
N TRP A 499 -22.51 7.19 8.74
CA TRP A 499 -21.25 7.70 9.28
C TRP A 499 -21.42 8.39 10.64
N ALA A 500 -22.54 9.10 10.86
CA ALA A 500 -22.85 9.71 12.15
C ALA A 500 -22.98 8.68 13.31
N GLN A 501 -23.19 7.41 12.99
CA GLN A 501 -23.28 6.32 13.96
C GLN A 501 -21.95 5.61 14.21
N VAL A 502 -20.90 5.96 13.45
CA VAL A 502 -19.56 5.39 13.64
C VAL A 502 -18.83 6.18 14.72
N PRO A 503 -18.62 5.60 15.92
CA PRO A 503 -17.86 6.29 16.96
C PRO A 503 -16.45 6.62 16.50
N PRO A 504 -15.80 7.65 17.08
CA PRO A 504 -14.40 7.96 16.81
C PRO A 504 -13.48 6.74 16.99
N ALA A 505 -12.34 6.77 16.33
CA ALA A 505 -11.29 5.77 16.58
C ALA A 505 -10.81 5.83 18.03
N VAL A 506 -10.34 4.70 18.56
CA VAL A 506 -9.64 4.68 19.84
C VAL A 506 -8.15 4.86 19.56
N THR A 507 -7.53 5.82 20.24
CA THR A 507 -6.09 6.05 20.13
C THR A 507 -5.32 5.17 21.12
N ARG A 508 -4.12 4.71 20.71
CA ARG A 508 -3.17 4.04 21.61
C ARG A 508 -2.28 5.03 22.35
N ILE A 509 -2.16 6.24 21.82
CA ILE A 509 -1.22 7.29 22.25
C ILE A 509 -2.01 8.50 22.70
N THR A 510 -1.79 8.95 23.92
CA THR A 510 -2.44 10.13 24.50
C THR A 510 -1.85 11.44 23.96
N GLU A 511 -2.63 12.53 23.97
CA GLU A 511 -2.15 13.88 23.62
C GLU A 511 -0.86 14.25 24.38
N LYS A 512 -0.74 13.85 25.67
CA LYS A 512 0.46 14.07 26.48
C LYS A 512 1.69 13.32 25.94
N GLN A 513 1.53 12.07 25.52
CA GLN A 513 2.63 11.28 24.95
C GLN A 513 3.08 11.87 23.62
N ILE A 514 2.13 12.31 22.77
CA ILE A 514 2.43 13.00 21.52
C ILE A 514 3.20 14.28 21.79
N ARG A 515 2.78 15.11 22.75
CA ARG A 515 3.50 16.32 23.15
C ARG A 515 4.93 16.01 23.60
N ASN A 516 5.10 15.03 24.47
CA ASN A 516 6.43 14.62 24.94
C ASN A 516 7.33 14.17 23.77
N ALA A 517 6.77 13.50 22.77
CA ALA A 517 7.50 13.12 21.57
C ALA A 517 7.90 14.33 20.73
N ILE A 518 7.00 15.32 20.56
CA ILE A 518 7.31 16.59 19.86
C ILE A 518 8.44 17.35 20.53
N GLU A 519 8.44 17.39 21.89
CA GLU A 519 9.48 18.05 22.67
C GLU A 519 10.81 17.28 22.64
N ARG A 520 10.77 15.94 22.53
CA ARG A 520 11.94 15.05 22.47
C ARG A 520 12.61 15.05 21.08
N TYR A 521 11.83 14.88 20.03
CA TYR A 521 12.34 14.76 18.67
C TYR A 521 12.48 16.13 17.98
N THR A 522 13.31 17.00 18.56
CA THR A 522 13.69 18.28 17.94
C THR A 522 14.60 18.07 16.72
N THR A 523 15.24 16.92 16.63
CA THR A 523 15.94 16.38 15.47
C THR A 523 15.38 14.99 15.17
N ASN A 524 15.34 14.62 13.90
CA ASN A 524 14.84 13.33 13.49
C ASN A 524 15.69 12.18 14.08
N PRO A 525 15.07 11.14 14.67
CA PRO A 525 15.80 9.94 15.08
C PRO A 525 16.32 9.17 13.87
N ILE A 526 17.33 8.32 14.06
CA ILE A 526 17.95 7.51 13.02
C ILE A 526 17.74 6.04 13.35
N ALA A 527 17.26 5.29 12.39
CA ALA A 527 17.13 3.82 12.47
C ALA A 527 18.32 3.15 11.78
N HIS A 528 18.88 2.14 12.45
CA HIS A 528 19.94 1.28 11.95
C HIS A 528 19.40 -0.13 11.82
N VAL A 529 19.20 -0.60 10.59
CA VAL A 529 18.70 -1.93 10.26
C VAL A 529 19.86 -2.82 9.90
N PHE A 530 20.18 -3.77 10.76
CA PHE A 530 21.24 -4.75 10.54
C PHE A 530 20.67 -5.97 9.82
N THR A 531 21.25 -6.30 8.68
CA THR A 531 20.83 -7.43 7.83
C THR A 531 22.01 -8.35 7.52
N ASP A 532 21.74 -9.50 6.91
CA ASP A 532 22.77 -10.40 6.41
C ASP A 532 23.61 -9.78 5.26
N LYS A 533 23.10 -8.72 4.60
CA LYS A 533 23.81 -8.02 3.52
C LYS A 533 24.65 -6.86 4.03
N GLY A 534 24.30 -6.27 5.15
CA GLY A 534 24.95 -5.11 5.72
C GLY A 534 23.99 -4.22 6.50
N GLU A 535 24.45 -3.06 6.91
CA GLU A 535 23.67 -2.08 7.66
C GLU A 535 23.01 -1.06 6.73
N ILE A 536 21.68 -0.92 6.84
CA ILE A 536 20.90 0.11 6.17
C ILE A 536 20.48 1.14 7.21
N THR A 537 20.87 2.39 7.00
CA THR A 537 20.55 3.49 7.93
C THR A 537 19.58 4.45 7.28
N PHE A 538 18.52 4.83 8.01
CA PHE A 538 17.57 5.84 7.54
C PHE A 538 17.12 6.80 8.63
N GLU A 539 16.91 8.04 8.24
CA GLU A 539 16.34 9.11 9.06
C GLU A 539 14.83 8.88 9.19
N LEU A 540 14.29 9.01 10.42
CA LEU A 540 12.87 8.92 10.72
C LEU A 540 12.22 10.29 10.68
N LEU A 541 11.36 10.56 9.71
CA LEU A 541 10.77 11.86 9.43
C LEU A 541 9.62 12.19 10.40
N PHE A 542 9.97 12.55 11.63
CA PHE A 542 9.00 12.74 12.72
C PHE A 542 7.94 13.80 12.43
N ASP A 543 8.30 14.95 11.85
CA ASP A 543 7.35 16.01 11.50
C ASP A 543 6.35 15.61 10.41
N ILE A 544 6.71 14.63 9.59
CA ILE A 544 5.89 14.13 8.48
C ILE A 544 4.88 13.09 8.96
N ALA A 545 5.33 12.13 9.77
CA ALA A 545 4.52 11.01 10.23
C ALA A 545 4.79 10.67 11.71
N PRO A 546 4.41 11.56 12.63
CA PRO A 546 4.76 11.44 14.05
C PRO A 546 4.28 10.15 14.71
N LEU A 547 3.05 9.72 14.46
CA LEU A 547 2.49 8.50 15.06
C LEU A 547 3.15 7.24 14.51
N THR A 548 3.45 7.22 13.22
CA THR A 548 4.18 6.13 12.56
C THR A 548 5.60 6.02 13.10
N VAL A 549 6.30 7.15 13.28
CA VAL A 549 7.66 7.17 13.85
C VAL A 549 7.63 6.69 15.31
N ILE A 550 6.70 7.16 16.14
CA ILE A 550 6.56 6.68 17.53
C ILE A 550 6.35 5.16 17.54
N ASN A 551 5.41 4.65 16.74
CA ASN A 551 5.13 3.22 16.63
C ASN A 551 6.37 2.41 16.20
N PHE A 552 7.07 2.85 15.15
CA PHE A 552 8.26 2.17 14.64
C PHE A 552 9.37 2.14 15.70
N VAL A 553 9.61 3.25 16.39
CA VAL A 553 10.62 3.36 17.46
C VAL A 553 10.28 2.45 18.65
N GLU A 554 9.01 2.39 19.07
CA GLU A 554 8.56 1.50 20.15
C GLU A 554 8.77 0.02 19.77
N LEU A 555 8.37 -0.38 18.56
CA LEU A 555 8.56 -1.75 18.07
C LEU A 555 10.04 -2.10 17.94
N ALA A 556 10.87 -1.20 17.41
CA ALA A 556 12.31 -1.43 17.30
C ALA A 556 12.98 -1.60 18.68
N LYS A 557 12.64 -0.72 19.64
CA LYS A 557 13.18 -0.79 21.01
C LYS A 557 12.73 -2.04 21.79
N SER A 558 11.56 -2.60 21.45
CA SER A 558 11.10 -3.85 22.07
C SER A 558 11.72 -5.11 21.46
N GLY A 559 12.55 -4.97 20.40
CA GLY A 559 13.10 -6.12 19.67
C GLY A 559 12.10 -6.82 18.76
N PHE A 560 10.96 -6.18 18.45
CA PHE A 560 9.90 -6.78 17.63
C PHE A 560 10.38 -7.21 16.25
N TYR A 561 11.34 -6.48 15.67
CA TYR A 561 11.86 -6.75 14.32
C TYR A 561 12.97 -7.80 14.26
N ASP A 562 13.50 -8.23 15.41
CA ASP A 562 14.66 -9.12 15.48
C ASP A 562 14.32 -10.51 14.91
N GLY A 563 15.05 -10.92 13.91
CA GLY A 563 14.85 -12.21 13.22
C GLY A 563 13.74 -12.23 12.18
N LEU A 564 13.03 -11.11 11.95
CA LEU A 564 12.01 -11.03 10.90
C LEU A 564 12.62 -11.00 9.50
N LEU A 565 11.84 -11.41 8.51
CA LEU A 565 12.30 -11.53 7.13
C LEU A 565 11.90 -10.33 6.28
N PHE A 566 12.69 -10.07 5.25
CA PHE A 566 12.18 -9.39 4.06
C PHE A 566 11.36 -10.41 3.27
N HIS A 567 10.07 -10.47 3.58
CA HIS A 567 9.16 -11.49 3.04
C HIS A 567 8.72 -11.21 1.60
N ARG A 568 8.83 -9.95 1.14
CA ARG A 568 8.48 -9.53 -0.23
C ARG A 568 9.54 -8.58 -0.78
N VAL A 569 10.19 -8.98 -1.85
CA VAL A 569 11.16 -8.13 -2.57
C VAL A 569 10.79 -8.14 -4.04
N VAL A 570 10.59 -6.96 -4.59
CA VAL A 570 10.28 -6.77 -6.01
C VAL A 570 11.34 -5.86 -6.61
N PRO A 571 12.16 -6.36 -7.55
CA PRO A 571 13.19 -5.56 -8.20
C PRO A 571 12.61 -4.28 -8.79
N ASN A 572 13.38 -3.20 -8.77
CA ASN A 572 12.95 -1.88 -9.25
C ASN A 572 11.67 -1.32 -8.59
N PHE A 573 11.28 -1.89 -7.46
CA PHE A 573 10.10 -1.43 -6.71
C PHE A 573 10.43 -1.29 -5.22
N VAL A 574 10.32 -2.37 -4.43
CA VAL A 574 10.48 -2.31 -2.97
C VAL A 574 11.16 -3.56 -2.39
N ALA A 575 11.85 -3.36 -1.25
CA ALA A 575 12.16 -4.40 -0.29
C ALA A 575 11.26 -4.22 0.94
N GLN A 576 10.37 -5.18 1.22
CA GLN A 576 9.35 -5.10 2.28
C GLN A 576 9.60 -6.16 3.36
N GLY A 577 9.61 -5.72 4.62
CA GLY A 577 9.81 -6.55 5.81
C GLY A 577 8.92 -6.11 6.98
N GLY A 578 9.23 -6.61 8.19
CA GLY A 578 8.53 -6.24 9.42
C GLY A 578 7.24 -7.02 9.68
N ASP A 579 7.06 -8.15 9.00
CA ASP A 579 5.94 -9.08 9.20
C ASP A 579 6.41 -10.26 10.08
N PRO A 580 5.83 -10.45 11.29
CA PRO A 580 6.20 -11.56 12.17
C PRO A 580 5.79 -12.94 11.64
N ARG A 581 4.88 -13.03 10.68
CA ARG A 581 4.47 -14.28 10.03
C ARG A 581 5.30 -14.60 8.79
N GLY A 582 5.81 -13.57 8.11
CA GLY A 582 6.56 -13.70 6.87
C GLY A 582 5.73 -14.04 5.63
N ASP A 583 4.40 -13.87 5.68
CA ASP A 583 3.46 -14.13 4.60
C ASP A 583 2.69 -12.89 4.10
N GLY A 584 2.94 -11.73 4.71
CA GLY A 584 2.28 -10.46 4.40
C GLY A 584 1.07 -10.15 5.28
N TRP A 585 0.63 -11.07 6.14
CA TRP A 585 -0.56 -10.94 6.97
C TRP A 585 -0.27 -10.61 8.44
N GLY A 586 0.99 -10.70 8.87
CA GLY A 586 1.37 -10.45 10.25
C GLY A 586 1.51 -8.96 10.59
N GLY A 587 1.32 -8.65 11.86
CA GLY A 587 1.45 -7.30 12.41
C GLY A 587 1.47 -7.29 13.93
N PRO A 588 1.40 -6.12 14.56
CA PRO A 588 1.45 -5.95 16.01
C PRO A 588 0.07 -6.08 16.68
N GLU A 589 -0.88 -6.80 16.09
CA GLU A 589 -2.26 -7.02 16.56
C GLU A 589 -3.10 -5.73 16.73
N TYR A 590 -2.66 -4.64 16.12
CA TYR A 590 -3.37 -3.37 16.06
C TYR A 590 -3.02 -2.62 14.78
N PHE A 591 -3.81 -1.61 14.43
CA PHE A 591 -3.56 -0.74 13.30
C PHE A 591 -3.23 0.67 13.74
N ILE A 592 -2.33 1.33 12.98
CA ILE A 592 -2.06 2.76 13.04
C ILE A 592 -2.68 3.47 11.84
N ARG A 593 -2.98 4.76 12.04
CA ARG A 593 -3.61 5.59 11.00
C ARG A 593 -2.60 5.98 9.92
N CYS A 594 -3.09 6.11 8.69
CA CYS A 594 -2.27 6.63 7.60
C CYS A 594 -1.96 8.12 7.80
N GLU A 595 -0.70 8.48 7.66
CA GLU A 595 -0.18 9.86 7.73
C GLU A 595 0.34 10.30 6.36
N TYR A 596 -0.56 10.32 5.35
CA TYR A 596 -0.20 10.72 3.98
C TYR A 596 0.40 12.12 3.93
N SER A 597 1.42 12.31 3.09
CA SER A 597 2.14 13.57 2.99
C SER A 597 2.46 13.94 1.54
N ARG A 598 2.94 15.16 1.34
CA ARG A 598 3.44 15.65 0.05
C ARG A 598 4.83 15.12 -0.30
N VAL A 599 5.51 14.47 0.64
CA VAL A 599 6.85 13.89 0.41
C VAL A 599 6.76 12.80 -0.65
N PRO A 600 7.53 12.90 -1.75
CA PRO A 600 7.47 11.91 -2.83
C PRO A 600 8.19 10.61 -2.45
N TYR A 601 7.78 9.52 -3.07
CA TYR A 601 8.49 8.25 -3.01
C TYR A 601 9.66 8.24 -4.00
N SER A 602 10.78 8.80 -3.58
CA SER A 602 12.08 8.71 -4.26
C SER A 602 12.77 7.38 -3.97
N ARG A 603 13.94 7.13 -4.58
CA ARG A 603 14.78 5.99 -4.20
C ARG A 603 15.21 6.10 -2.73
N GLY A 604 15.10 5.02 -1.97
CA GLY A 604 15.43 4.97 -0.55
C GLY A 604 14.39 5.56 0.39
N THR A 605 13.21 5.97 -0.12
CA THR A 605 12.11 6.39 0.77
C THR A 605 11.55 5.18 1.51
N VAL A 606 11.30 5.35 2.81
CA VAL A 606 10.76 4.30 3.69
C VAL A 606 9.29 4.60 3.97
N GLY A 607 8.44 3.63 3.67
CA GLY A 607 6.99 3.73 3.85
C GLY A 607 6.40 2.59 4.66
N ILE A 608 5.22 2.82 5.26
CA ILE A 608 4.43 1.77 5.92
C ILE A 608 3.57 1.03 4.89
N ALA A 609 3.67 -0.30 4.89
CA ALA A 609 2.81 -1.15 4.09
C ALA A 609 1.40 -1.20 4.70
N THR A 610 0.38 -1.18 3.84
CA THR A 610 -1.04 -1.19 4.24
C THR A 610 -1.86 -2.04 3.28
N SER A 611 -2.93 -2.65 3.80
CA SER A 611 -3.99 -3.34 3.03
C SER A 611 -5.24 -2.45 2.88
N GLY A 612 -5.04 -1.14 2.73
CA GLY A 612 -6.07 -0.11 2.65
C GLY A 612 -5.80 1.05 3.62
N LYS A 613 -6.63 2.10 3.58
CA LYS A 613 -6.46 3.28 4.44
C LYS A 613 -6.58 2.87 5.92
N ASP A 614 -5.66 3.33 6.76
CA ASP A 614 -5.64 3.15 8.22
C ASP A 614 -5.38 1.70 8.70
N THR A 615 -4.73 0.88 7.87
CA THR A 615 -4.31 -0.49 8.20
C THR A 615 -2.80 -0.65 8.36
N GLY A 616 -2.09 0.42 8.68
CA GLY A 616 -0.66 0.37 8.99
C GLY A 616 -0.39 -0.42 10.29
N GLY A 617 0.77 -1.05 10.36
CA GLY A 617 1.19 -1.83 11.55
C GLY A 617 2.70 -1.79 11.74
N SER A 618 3.34 -2.95 11.64
CA SER A 618 4.80 -3.11 11.71
C SER A 618 5.47 -3.24 10.35
N GLN A 619 4.73 -3.62 9.31
CA GLN A 619 5.31 -3.84 7.99
C GLN A 619 5.75 -2.53 7.34
N PHE A 620 7.00 -2.47 6.90
CA PHE A 620 7.58 -1.33 6.21
C PHE A 620 8.27 -1.77 4.91
N PHE A 621 8.46 -0.82 4.01
CA PHE A 621 9.20 -1.07 2.77
C PHE A 621 10.17 0.07 2.45
N ILE A 622 11.27 -0.28 1.78
CA ILE A 622 12.25 0.66 1.23
C ILE A 622 12.07 0.66 -0.28
N THR A 623 11.91 1.83 -0.90
CA THR A 623 11.82 1.94 -2.36
C THR A 623 13.19 1.81 -3.01
N LEU A 624 13.31 0.92 -4.01
CA LEU A 624 14.57 0.67 -4.73
C LEU A 624 14.75 1.62 -5.92
N SER A 625 13.67 2.27 -6.35
CA SER A 625 13.64 3.32 -7.38
C SER A 625 12.50 4.30 -7.11
N PRO A 626 12.42 5.46 -7.79
CA PRO A 626 11.31 6.38 -7.61
C PRO A 626 9.95 5.75 -7.95
N GLN A 627 8.96 5.94 -7.08
CA GLN A 627 7.62 5.34 -7.19
C GLN A 627 6.50 6.39 -7.08
N PRO A 628 6.35 7.32 -8.04
CA PRO A 628 5.37 8.41 -7.94
C PRO A 628 3.92 7.97 -7.74
N HIS A 629 3.56 6.75 -8.17
CA HIS A 629 2.22 6.19 -7.97
C HIS A 629 1.88 5.90 -6.49
N LEU A 630 2.88 5.87 -5.61
CA LEU A 630 2.69 5.73 -4.16
C LEU A 630 2.50 7.09 -3.47
N ASN A 631 2.84 8.20 -4.14
CA ASN A 631 2.78 9.55 -3.56
C ASN A 631 1.38 9.85 -3.02
N GLY A 632 1.30 10.25 -1.74
CA GLY A 632 0.04 10.56 -1.06
C GLY A 632 -0.95 9.40 -0.91
N ARG A 633 -0.53 8.15 -1.19
CA ARG A 633 -1.33 6.93 -1.02
C ARG A 633 -0.79 6.00 0.06
N TYR A 634 0.49 6.17 0.43
CA TYR A 634 1.15 5.46 1.52
C TYR A 634 1.86 6.45 2.42
N THR A 635 1.99 6.13 3.70
CA THR A 635 2.69 6.95 4.67
C THR A 635 4.19 6.87 4.45
N VAL A 636 4.82 8.00 4.11
CA VAL A 636 6.29 8.16 4.16
C VAL A 636 6.67 8.48 5.60
N PHE A 637 7.61 7.74 6.18
CA PHE A 637 8.09 8.00 7.54
C PHE A 637 9.61 7.96 7.68
N GLY A 638 10.35 7.68 6.60
CA GLY A 638 11.80 7.69 6.62
C GLY A 638 12.43 7.87 5.25
N GLN A 639 13.73 8.18 5.25
CA GLN A 639 14.58 8.27 4.06
C GLN A 639 15.94 7.65 4.36
N VAL A 640 16.38 6.70 3.53
CA VAL A 640 17.68 6.06 3.63
C VAL A 640 18.78 7.12 3.43
N THR A 641 19.72 7.13 4.34
CA THR A 641 20.89 8.04 4.34
C THR A 641 22.20 7.32 4.03
N SER A 642 22.27 6.00 4.29
CA SER A 642 23.40 5.14 3.91
C SER A 642 22.99 3.68 3.79
N GLY A 643 23.74 2.87 3.05
CA GLY A 643 23.49 1.43 2.88
C GLY A 643 22.46 1.10 1.80
N MET A 644 22.18 2.02 0.83
CA MET A 644 21.30 1.70 -0.30
C MET A 644 21.84 0.57 -1.16
N GLU A 645 23.15 0.40 -1.25
CA GLU A 645 23.81 -0.74 -1.90
C GLU A 645 23.40 -2.07 -1.28
N PHE A 646 23.25 -2.13 0.04
CA PHE A 646 22.76 -3.34 0.74
C PHE A 646 21.26 -3.54 0.52
N ALA A 647 20.47 -2.46 0.49
CA ALA A 647 19.04 -2.55 0.18
C ALA A 647 18.79 -3.12 -1.24
N ASP A 648 19.66 -2.80 -2.20
CA ASP A 648 19.60 -3.37 -3.54
C ASP A 648 19.93 -4.85 -3.59
N GLU A 649 20.77 -5.36 -2.68
CA GLU A 649 21.13 -6.76 -2.59
C GLU A 649 20.11 -7.62 -1.84
N ILE A 650 19.20 -7.01 -1.07
CA ILE A 650 18.16 -7.74 -0.33
C ILE A 650 17.36 -8.63 -1.29
N THR A 651 17.19 -9.88 -0.89
CA THR A 651 16.35 -10.87 -1.54
C THR A 651 15.27 -11.35 -0.58
N ARG A 652 14.21 -11.97 -1.11
CA ARG A 652 13.18 -12.56 -0.29
C ARG A 652 13.77 -13.65 0.61
N GLY A 653 13.50 -13.54 1.91
CA GLY A 653 14.01 -14.47 2.94
C GLY A 653 15.25 -13.97 3.68
N ASP A 654 15.88 -12.86 3.25
CA ASP A 654 16.96 -12.23 4.02
C ASP A 654 16.43 -11.72 5.37
N VAL A 655 17.27 -11.79 6.40
CA VAL A 655 16.89 -11.57 7.79
C VAL A 655 17.19 -10.14 8.24
N ILE A 656 16.24 -9.51 8.91
CA ILE A 656 16.46 -8.36 9.77
C ILE A 656 17.03 -8.90 11.09
N GLN A 657 18.34 -8.81 11.28
CA GLN A 657 18.99 -9.31 12.49
C GLN A 657 18.54 -8.52 13.72
N ARG A 658 18.46 -7.21 13.61
CA ARG A 658 17.91 -6.27 14.62
C ARG A 658 17.74 -4.89 14.02
N ILE A 659 16.94 -4.06 14.71
CA ILE A 659 16.86 -2.63 14.44
C ILE A 659 17.19 -1.85 15.72
N THR A 660 18.13 -0.90 15.64
CA THR A 660 18.45 0.01 16.74
C THR A 660 18.11 1.45 16.37
N ILE A 661 17.79 2.26 17.37
CA ILE A 661 17.42 3.66 17.18
C ILE A 661 18.44 4.56 17.88
N THR A 662 19.05 5.45 17.10
CA THR A 662 19.84 6.56 17.64
C THR A 662 18.95 7.80 17.69
N GLU A 663 18.77 8.35 18.88
CA GLU A 663 18.05 9.61 19.08
C GLU A 663 19.06 10.75 19.14
N GLY A 664 18.65 11.94 18.70
CA GLY A 664 19.43 13.14 18.89
C GLY A 664 19.70 13.42 20.39
N PRO A 665 20.62 14.30 20.73
CA PRO A 665 20.90 14.60 22.13
C PRO A 665 19.62 15.05 22.85
N GLU A 666 19.42 14.56 24.09
CA GLU A 666 18.26 14.97 24.89
C GLU A 666 18.23 16.49 25.01
N PRO A 667 17.05 17.13 24.89
CA PRO A 667 16.92 18.56 25.12
C PRO A 667 17.43 18.89 26.52
N LYS A 668 18.36 19.85 26.63
CA LYS A 668 18.94 20.31 27.89
C LYS A 668 17.90 20.99 28.77
#